data_af1fed89a0fc66fcfddd76172702eb72
#
_entry.id   af1fed89a0fc66fcfddd76172702eb72
#
_cell.length_a   1.000
_cell.length_b   1.000
_cell.length_c   1.000
_cell.angle_alpha   90.00
_cell.angle_beta   90.00
_cell.angle_gamma   90.00
#
_symmetry.space_group_name_H-M   'P 1'
#
loop_
_entity.id
_entity.type
_entity.pdbx_description
1 polymer ?
#
loop_
_entity_poly.entity_id
_entity_poly.type
_entity_poly.pdbx_seq_one_letter_code
_entity_poly.pdbx_strand_id
1 'polypeptide(L)'
;MRQHAPIKAPRIFSSLPGWPRDAVCCFLLIVLSVIFLHKVVFLGKVLLPADLLLLMPPWKSHAAEMFPDFHRVYNPMLDVIQQYYPWRLFSSTWIREGVLPLWNPHMFSGTSFVANGQSAIFYPLNLLFCLMPVKLAFGWTAVMHLALIGVSTYGFLRCILARRVAALTGAVAFMFCGFISAWLEFTTFLCTATWLPISLYIFERTVCRHSSVASDPTPPSRFYVGMSLTGLSLGMALLAGHLQIGLYVWLTFGAYAAYRMISVGSVIPGRSQERARTPTRPHSPGRFLSRVVLAVMIGLFVGAPQWLPVMELTHFSTRAGEFRLESIWGARLTVTHLLTFLVPNFFGNPVDYNYWGSFNFIELSGSIGVVALLLWVPALVALFRRKADRCESPDSHQQTGFWLALLLVSMSIAMLTPLYYVFVHCIPGFAQLRGPARALLMIDFSGAVLAAHGVEALLRRVDGESRRALHRATLIVAGLLTGVMMVGVLFLAQEYLSDFFFSYGMRQLAVFAWFLVVGVLLMRRVSQRPSNNGNAYQLPSLGSPAMLAYFLPVLVAVELFVADMRFNPQLDAEMVYFDTPSTRYLQEDPSMFRVLGIGTSFLNWLPSNTLMSLGLEEIQGSDSLWTRNYAGYLNDVQPGAPTFGWNSQLSPRLDDLNVKYVLAPPNMGLEPPPGELILDGDLRIYRRPHPKPRCYVDDGRALEYHWLNPNHLRVQIGEGSAGDTALHWSNACYPGWQVWVDGQRGNLRSRSEVVQTAVLPAGSDRADIVFYPTSVKLGIFLMCLAAGMVSASLARGWRGRLSSITQQSIARSTSRRRMVSATER
;
A
#
# COMPACT_ATOMS: atom_id res chain seq x y z
N MET A 1 14.18 45.73 -38.47
CA MET A 1 14.92 44.87 -37.52
C MET A 1 14.41 45.11 -36.12
N ARG A 2 13.46 44.32 -35.63
CA ARG A 2 13.02 44.40 -34.20
C ARG A 2 13.69 43.26 -33.45
N GLN A 3 14.55 43.62 -32.50
CA GLN A 3 15.24 42.70 -31.63
C GLN A 3 14.21 41.97 -30.74
N HIS A 4 14.11 40.67 -30.92
CA HIS A 4 13.39 39.79 -30.00
C HIS A 4 14.18 39.65 -28.71
N ALA A 5 13.62 40.17 -27.63
CA ALA A 5 14.15 39.94 -26.27
C ALA A 5 14.09 38.43 -25.94
N PRO A 6 15.14 37.85 -25.38
CA PRO A 6 15.18 36.41 -25.04
C PRO A 6 14.15 36.06 -23.97
N ILE A 7 13.33 35.03 -24.24
CA ILE A 7 12.41 34.44 -23.27
C ILE A 7 13.24 33.91 -22.10
N LYS A 8 13.16 34.58 -20.94
CA LYS A 8 13.74 34.05 -19.67
C LYS A 8 13.12 32.71 -19.38
N ALA A 9 13.95 31.67 -19.29
CA ALA A 9 13.57 30.36 -18.79
C ALA A 9 12.87 30.51 -17.42
N PRO A 10 11.82 29.75 -17.11
CA PRO A 10 11.07 29.87 -15.88
C PRO A 10 12.01 29.65 -14.69
N ARG A 11 12.19 30.65 -13.87
CA ARG A 11 12.83 30.55 -12.56
C ARG A 11 11.92 29.70 -11.69
N ILE A 12 12.20 28.40 -11.60
CA ILE A 12 11.54 27.50 -10.67
C ILE A 12 12.05 27.84 -9.29
N PHE A 13 11.20 28.47 -8.44
CA PHE A 13 11.45 28.74 -7.02
C PHE A 13 12.60 29.71 -6.65
N SER A 14 12.63 30.88 -7.26
CA SER A 14 13.42 31.97 -6.71
C SER A 14 12.56 33.23 -6.55
N SER A 15 11.60 33.20 -5.71
CA SER A 15 10.97 34.30 -4.98
C SER A 15 9.61 33.90 -4.42
N LEU A 16 9.33 34.27 -3.22
CA LEU A 16 8.16 34.02 -2.38
C LEU A 16 6.74 34.35 -2.94
N PRO A 17 6.47 34.90 -4.15
CA PRO A 17 5.11 35.16 -4.60
C PRO A 17 4.30 33.94 -5.07
N GLY A 18 4.90 32.76 -5.25
CA GLY A 18 4.21 31.55 -5.73
C GLY A 18 3.76 30.59 -4.61
N TRP A 19 4.34 30.67 -3.46
CA TRP A 19 4.11 29.76 -2.31
C TRP A 19 2.66 29.72 -1.83
N PRO A 20 1.93 30.83 -1.67
CA PRO A 20 0.55 30.74 -1.21
C PRO A 20 -0.36 29.97 -2.16
N ARG A 21 -0.13 30.01 -3.49
CA ARG A 21 -0.97 29.29 -4.48
C ARG A 21 -0.71 27.80 -4.54
N ASP A 22 0.52 27.33 -4.36
CA ASP A 22 0.84 25.89 -4.27
C ASP A 22 0.33 25.31 -2.92
N ALA A 23 0.39 26.08 -1.84
CA ALA A 23 -0.21 25.72 -0.55
C ALA A 23 -1.74 25.58 -0.64
N VAL A 24 -2.42 26.44 -1.39
CA VAL A 24 -3.88 26.30 -1.65
C VAL A 24 -4.16 25.00 -2.40
N CYS A 25 -3.38 24.63 -3.42
CA CYS A 25 -3.57 23.37 -4.12
C CYS A 25 -3.37 22.15 -3.18
N CYS A 26 -2.34 22.17 -2.33
CA CYS A 26 -2.13 21.13 -1.33
C CYS A 26 -3.28 21.07 -0.32
N PHE A 27 -3.76 22.21 0.16
CA PHE A 27 -4.91 22.28 1.07
C PHE A 27 -6.18 21.71 0.43
N LEU A 28 -6.46 22.03 -0.83
CA LEU A 28 -7.60 21.46 -1.56
C LEU A 28 -7.51 19.93 -1.66
N LEU A 29 -6.32 19.36 -1.90
CA LEU A 29 -6.14 17.90 -1.92
C LEU A 29 -6.40 17.27 -0.54
N ILE A 30 -5.97 17.92 0.54
CA ILE A 30 -6.30 17.47 1.91
C ILE A 30 -7.80 17.55 2.15
N VAL A 31 -8.46 18.63 1.75
CA VAL A 31 -9.92 18.77 1.88
C VAL A 31 -10.65 17.69 1.08
N LEU A 32 -10.20 17.33 -0.12
CA LEU A 32 -10.79 16.25 -0.90
C LEU A 32 -10.68 14.89 -0.20
N SER A 33 -9.57 14.59 0.51
CA SER A 33 -9.48 13.35 1.30
C SER A 33 -10.49 13.32 2.45
N VAL A 34 -10.72 14.48 3.10
CA VAL A 34 -11.71 14.64 4.16
C VAL A 34 -13.14 14.49 3.62
N ILE A 35 -13.44 15.08 2.46
CA ILE A 35 -14.76 14.94 1.81
C ILE A 35 -15.02 13.47 1.43
N PHE A 36 -14.04 12.78 0.86
CA PHE A 36 -14.17 11.37 0.46
C PHE A 36 -14.52 10.47 1.65
N LEU A 37 -13.92 10.71 2.81
CA LEU A 37 -14.12 9.97 4.07
C LEU A 37 -14.84 10.82 5.15
N HIS A 38 -15.82 11.63 4.73
CA HIS A 38 -16.48 12.60 5.62
C HIS A 38 -17.17 11.96 6.84
N LYS A 39 -17.72 10.74 6.71
CA LYS A 39 -18.37 10.08 7.85
C LYS A 39 -17.36 9.62 8.91
N VAL A 40 -16.15 9.22 8.50
CA VAL A 40 -15.05 8.92 9.44
C VAL A 40 -14.67 10.17 10.21
N VAL A 41 -14.49 11.31 9.51
CA VAL A 41 -13.95 12.53 10.11
C VAL A 41 -14.97 13.23 10.99
N PHE A 42 -16.24 13.33 10.55
CA PHE A 42 -17.26 14.15 11.22
C PHE A 42 -18.28 13.34 12.01
N LEU A 43 -18.50 12.06 11.70
CA LEU A 43 -19.52 11.23 12.34
C LEU A 43 -18.95 10.09 13.18
N GLY A 44 -17.61 9.98 13.30
CA GLY A 44 -16.96 8.93 14.09
C GLY A 44 -17.19 7.50 13.56
N LYS A 45 -17.61 7.36 12.29
CA LYS A 45 -17.78 6.04 11.67
C LYS A 45 -16.42 5.37 11.44
N VAL A 46 -16.41 4.05 11.33
CA VAL A 46 -15.21 3.25 11.09
C VAL A 46 -15.10 2.84 9.63
N LEU A 47 -13.87 2.78 9.12
CA LEU A 47 -13.55 2.23 7.80
C LEU A 47 -13.09 0.77 7.99
N LEU A 48 -14.03 -0.08 8.34
CA LEU A 48 -13.85 -1.51 8.58
C LEU A 48 -15.09 -2.27 8.08
N PRO A 49 -14.93 -3.47 7.48
CA PRO A 49 -16.05 -4.31 7.03
C PRO A 49 -16.74 -5.03 8.22
N ALA A 50 -17.14 -4.28 9.25
CA ALA A 50 -17.73 -4.80 10.48
C ALA A 50 -19.10 -5.45 10.27
N ASP A 51 -19.79 -5.07 9.20
CA ASP A 51 -21.05 -5.65 8.74
C ASP A 51 -20.95 -7.14 8.39
N LEU A 52 -19.76 -7.60 7.98
CA LEU A 52 -19.52 -9.02 7.73
C LEU A 52 -19.64 -9.89 8.98
N LEU A 53 -19.33 -9.35 10.17
CA LEU A 53 -19.49 -10.07 11.42
C LEU A 53 -20.97 -10.44 11.68
N LEU A 54 -21.90 -9.58 11.23
CA LEU A 54 -23.34 -9.81 11.39
C LEU A 54 -23.87 -11.00 10.57
N LEU A 55 -23.07 -11.55 9.66
CA LEU A 55 -23.38 -12.77 8.91
C LEU A 55 -22.81 -14.04 9.54
N MET A 56 -21.93 -13.92 10.53
CA MET A 56 -21.09 -14.99 11.05
C MET A 56 -21.32 -15.26 12.54
N PRO A 57 -21.38 -16.55 12.99
CA PRO A 57 -21.41 -16.85 14.41
C PRO A 57 -20.16 -16.30 15.13
N PRO A 58 -20.26 -15.88 16.38
CA PRO A 58 -21.49 -15.80 17.21
C PRO A 58 -22.33 -14.54 16.95
N TRP A 59 -21.81 -13.52 16.27
CA TRP A 59 -22.42 -12.18 16.12
C TRP A 59 -23.75 -12.21 15.34
N LYS A 60 -23.89 -13.13 14.39
CA LYS A 60 -25.10 -13.29 13.58
C LYS A 60 -26.36 -13.47 14.42
N SER A 61 -26.29 -14.22 15.51
CA SER A 61 -27.43 -14.52 16.36
C SER A 61 -28.00 -13.27 17.08
N HIS A 62 -27.16 -12.26 17.27
CA HIS A 62 -27.49 -11.01 17.95
C HIS A 62 -27.69 -9.82 16.99
N ALA A 63 -27.44 -10.01 15.69
CA ALA A 63 -27.44 -8.94 14.70
C ALA A 63 -28.77 -8.17 14.63
N ALA A 64 -29.89 -8.88 14.59
CA ALA A 64 -31.22 -8.28 14.49
C ALA A 64 -31.65 -7.52 15.77
N GLU A 65 -31.18 -7.96 16.95
CA GLU A 65 -31.45 -7.32 18.23
C GLU A 65 -30.59 -6.07 18.42
N MET A 66 -29.28 -6.20 18.17
CA MET A 66 -28.31 -5.14 18.39
C MET A 66 -28.38 -4.02 17.32
N PHE A 67 -28.73 -4.38 16.08
CA PHE A 67 -28.75 -3.47 14.94
C PHE A 67 -30.04 -3.64 14.12
N PRO A 68 -31.23 -3.31 14.66
CA PRO A 68 -32.52 -3.56 14.03
C PRO A 68 -32.69 -2.82 12.68
N ASP A 69 -32.04 -1.68 12.52
CA ASP A 69 -32.07 -0.88 11.29
C ASP A 69 -31.07 -1.35 10.23
N PHE A 70 -30.25 -2.35 10.55
CA PHE A 70 -29.25 -2.86 9.65
C PHE A 70 -29.80 -4.03 8.81
N HIS A 71 -30.08 -3.78 7.55
CA HIS A 71 -30.75 -4.77 6.68
C HIS A 71 -29.85 -5.35 5.59
N ARG A 72 -28.62 -4.82 5.43
CA ARG A 72 -27.79 -5.20 4.29
C ARG A 72 -26.29 -5.10 4.60
N VAL A 73 -25.57 -6.18 4.34
CA VAL A 73 -24.10 -6.20 4.36
C VAL A 73 -23.58 -5.59 3.05
N TYR A 74 -22.63 -4.68 3.13
CA TYR A 74 -22.13 -3.95 1.95
C TYR A 74 -20.71 -4.32 1.54
N ASN A 75 -19.96 -4.99 2.40
CA ASN A 75 -18.53 -5.12 2.22
C ASN A 75 -18.11 -6.56 1.91
N PRO A 76 -17.30 -6.82 0.85
CA PRO A 76 -16.81 -8.17 0.52
C PRO A 76 -15.43 -8.50 1.13
N MET A 77 -14.86 -7.61 1.98
CA MET A 77 -13.43 -7.65 2.35
C MET A 77 -13.18 -8.31 3.70
N LEU A 78 -13.45 -9.61 3.83
CA LEU A 78 -13.29 -10.34 5.09
C LEU A 78 -11.86 -10.22 5.68
N ASP A 79 -10.82 -10.21 4.86
CA ASP A 79 -9.42 -10.14 5.32
C ASP A 79 -9.16 -8.91 6.22
N VAL A 80 -9.85 -7.80 6.00
CA VAL A 80 -9.64 -6.57 6.77
C VAL A 80 -10.09 -6.75 8.22
N ILE A 81 -11.28 -7.32 8.44
CA ILE A 81 -11.82 -7.56 9.79
C ILE A 81 -11.21 -8.82 10.42
N GLN A 82 -10.87 -9.82 9.61
CA GLN A 82 -10.35 -11.11 10.06
C GLN A 82 -8.83 -11.08 10.36
N GLN A 83 -8.05 -10.28 9.62
CA GLN A 83 -6.58 -10.28 9.71
C GLN A 83 -6.05 -8.92 10.17
N TYR A 84 -6.30 -7.85 9.41
CA TYR A 84 -5.70 -6.54 9.67
C TYR A 84 -6.13 -5.94 11.01
N TYR A 85 -7.40 -6.00 11.35
CA TYR A 85 -7.89 -5.46 12.60
C TYR A 85 -7.32 -6.20 13.83
N PRO A 86 -7.38 -7.54 13.93
CA PRO A 86 -6.76 -8.28 15.03
C PRO A 86 -5.25 -8.02 15.14
N TRP A 87 -4.53 -8.00 14.02
CA TRP A 87 -3.08 -7.71 14.03
C TRP A 87 -2.76 -6.29 14.52
N ARG A 88 -3.55 -5.29 14.13
CA ARG A 88 -3.37 -3.91 14.61
C ARG A 88 -3.73 -3.79 16.10
N LEU A 89 -4.79 -4.44 16.55
CA LEU A 89 -5.17 -4.47 17.95
C LEU A 89 -4.05 -5.09 18.80
N PHE A 90 -3.60 -6.28 18.43
CA PHE A 90 -2.51 -6.99 19.11
C PHE A 90 -1.21 -6.17 19.14
N SER A 91 -0.76 -5.67 17.99
CA SER A 91 0.48 -4.90 17.94
C SER A 91 0.40 -3.61 18.72
N SER A 92 -0.71 -2.87 18.64
CA SER A 92 -0.87 -1.59 19.36
C SER A 92 -0.96 -1.80 20.88
N THR A 93 -1.59 -2.88 21.34
CA THR A 93 -1.66 -3.22 22.77
C THR A 93 -0.26 -3.41 23.34
N TRP A 94 0.56 -4.28 22.73
CA TRP A 94 1.90 -4.57 23.23
C TRP A 94 2.88 -3.40 23.05
N ILE A 95 2.77 -2.64 21.96
CA ILE A 95 3.62 -1.45 21.75
C ILE A 95 3.32 -0.36 22.80
N ARG A 96 2.06 -0.18 23.22
CA ARG A 96 1.72 0.73 24.33
C ARG A 96 2.37 0.32 25.65
N GLU A 97 2.58 -0.97 25.87
CA GLU A 97 3.29 -1.52 27.03
C GLU A 97 4.83 -1.52 26.85
N GLY A 98 5.33 -0.95 25.75
CA GLY A 98 6.77 -0.88 25.45
C GLY A 98 7.38 -2.15 24.89
N VAL A 99 6.56 -3.13 24.50
CA VAL A 99 6.99 -4.42 23.94
C VAL A 99 6.72 -4.45 22.43
N LEU A 100 7.76 -4.72 21.64
CA LEU A 100 7.61 -5.01 20.22
C LEU A 100 7.20 -6.50 20.06
N PRO A 101 5.97 -6.83 19.61
CA PRO A 101 5.54 -8.22 19.50
C PRO A 101 6.21 -8.88 18.28
N LEU A 102 7.11 -9.83 18.51
CA LEU A 102 7.78 -10.59 17.45
C LEU A 102 7.08 -11.93 17.17
N TRP A 103 6.41 -12.47 18.20
CA TRP A 103 5.65 -13.72 18.15
C TRP A 103 4.17 -13.45 18.35
N ASN A 104 3.31 -14.20 17.67
CA ASN A 104 1.86 -14.18 17.86
C ASN A 104 1.39 -15.57 18.32
N PRO A 105 0.95 -15.75 19.57
CA PRO A 105 0.45 -17.03 20.06
C PRO A 105 -0.98 -17.35 19.62
N HIS A 106 -1.74 -16.35 19.13
CA HIS A 106 -3.19 -16.44 18.95
C HIS A 106 -3.64 -17.17 17.69
N MET A 107 -2.76 -17.45 16.73
CA MET A 107 -3.11 -18.14 15.48
C MET A 107 -2.08 -19.21 15.13
N PHE A 108 -2.50 -20.30 14.45
CA PHE A 108 -1.65 -21.41 14.03
C PHE A 108 -0.87 -22.08 15.18
N SER A 109 -1.44 -22.12 16.39
CA SER A 109 -0.73 -22.55 17.61
C SER A 109 0.57 -21.80 17.88
N GLY A 110 0.67 -20.59 17.36
CA GLY A 110 1.81 -19.68 17.42
C GLY A 110 2.52 -19.51 16.08
N THR A 111 2.83 -18.26 15.75
CA THR A 111 3.52 -17.90 14.49
C THR A 111 4.42 -16.69 14.68
N SER A 112 5.43 -16.55 13.82
CA SER A 112 6.31 -15.37 13.81
C SER A 112 5.56 -14.13 13.30
N PHE A 113 5.15 -13.26 14.22
CA PHE A 113 4.41 -12.04 13.88
C PHE A 113 5.24 -11.02 13.10
N VAL A 114 6.54 -10.93 13.40
CA VAL A 114 7.47 -10.06 12.67
C VAL A 114 7.69 -10.53 11.23
N ALA A 115 7.61 -11.84 10.99
CA ALA A 115 7.76 -12.42 9.66
C ALA A 115 6.47 -12.37 8.83
N ASN A 116 5.31 -12.08 9.44
CA ASN A 116 4.14 -11.64 8.72
C ASN A 116 4.40 -10.22 8.20
N GLY A 117 4.66 -10.10 6.89
CA GLY A 117 4.94 -8.81 6.26
C GLY A 117 3.85 -7.78 6.52
N GLN A 118 2.60 -8.21 6.53
CA GLN A 118 1.42 -7.35 6.66
C GLN A 118 1.19 -6.87 8.11
N SER A 119 1.90 -7.43 9.10
CA SER A 119 1.93 -6.90 10.46
C SER A 119 2.47 -5.46 10.50
N ALA A 120 3.42 -5.13 9.62
CA ALA A 120 4.03 -3.80 9.44
C ALA A 120 4.39 -3.12 10.78
N ILE A 121 4.94 -3.90 11.74
CA ILE A 121 5.20 -3.43 13.11
C ILE A 121 6.30 -2.36 13.18
N PHE A 122 7.17 -2.31 12.17
CA PHE A 122 8.22 -1.31 12.06
C PHE A 122 7.82 -0.06 11.28
N TYR A 123 6.57 0.01 10.77
CA TYR A 123 6.12 1.17 10.01
C TYR A 123 5.73 2.32 10.95
N PRO A 124 6.47 3.47 10.94
CA PRO A 124 6.29 4.50 11.96
C PRO A 124 4.89 5.13 11.97
N LEU A 125 4.22 5.25 10.80
CA LEU A 125 2.89 5.84 10.73
C LEU A 125 1.80 4.93 11.34
N ASN A 126 2.09 3.65 11.60
CA ASN A 126 1.22 2.76 12.36
C ASN A 126 1.17 3.11 13.87
N LEU A 127 2.04 3.99 14.37
CA LEU A 127 1.91 4.55 15.70
C LEU A 127 0.56 5.25 15.91
N LEU A 128 -0.13 5.64 14.84
CA LEU A 128 -1.50 6.15 14.93
C LEU A 128 -2.45 5.17 15.65
N PHE A 129 -2.27 3.85 15.44
CA PHE A 129 -3.03 2.81 16.15
C PHE A 129 -2.72 2.73 17.65
N CYS A 130 -1.58 3.27 18.08
CA CYS A 130 -1.24 3.39 19.51
C CYS A 130 -1.80 4.68 20.14
N LEU A 131 -2.08 5.72 19.34
CA LEU A 131 -2.48 7.04 19.83
C LEU A 131 -4.00 7.20 19.98
N MET A 132 -4.80 6.36 19.33
CA MET A 132 -6.26 6.40 19.35
C MET A 132 -6.86 4.98 19.35
N PRO A 133 -8.18 4.81 19.58
CA PRO A 133 -8.84 3.51 19.47
C PRO A 133 -8.59 2.89 18.07
N VAL A 134 -8.18 1.62 18.06
CA VAL A 134 -7.75 0.91 16.84
C VAL A 134 -8.81 0.96 15.74
N LYS A 135 -10.10 0.77 16.10
CA LYS A 135 -11.22 0.81 15.15
C LYS A 135 -11.37 2.16 14.43
N LEU A 136 -11.07 3.28 15.08
CA LEU A 136 -11.09 4.61 14.46
C LEU A 136 -9.80 4.88 13.65
N ALA A 137 -8.67 4.33 14.09
CA ALA A 137 -7.37 4.56 13.47
C ALA A 137 -7.31 4.07 12.01
N PHE A 138 -8.09 3.06 11.60
CA PHE A 138 -8.19 2.61 10.22
C PHE A 138 -8.63 3.75 9.29
N GLY A 139 -9.74 4.40 9.61
CA GLY A 139 -10.26 5.51 8.83
C GLY A 139 -9.31 6.72 8.79
N TRP A 140 -8.73 7.10 9.91
CA TRP A 140 -7.76 8.20 9.97
C TRP A 140 -6.45 7.87 9.23
N THR A 141 -6.01 6.61 9.24
CA THR A 141 -4.89 6.14 8.41
C THR A 141 -5.21 6.34 6.92
N ALA A 142 -6.42 6.00 6.48
CA ALA A 142 -6.84 6.22 5.10
C ALA A 142 -6.88 7.70 4.72
N VAL A 143 -7.48 8.58 5.55
CA VAL A 143 -7.50 10.04 5.31
C VAL A 143 -6.09 10.60 5.18
N MET A 144 -5.20 10.24 6.10
CA MET A 144 -3.80 10.70 6.11
C MET A 144 -3.04 10.26 4.85
N HIS A 145 -3.15 8.98 4.47
CA HIS A 145 -2.42 8.45 3.32
C HIS A 145 -2.98 8.97 1.99
N LEU A 146 -4.30 9.13 1.85
CA LEU A 146 -4.89 9.81 0.69
C LEU A 146 -4.34 11.23 0.54
N ALA A 147 -4.30 12.00 1.62
CA ALA A 147 -3.74 13.35 1.61
C ALA A 147 -2.25 13.35 1.20
N LEU A 148 -1.46 12.39 1.75
CA LEU A 148 -0.04 12.23 1.38
C LEU A 148 0.13 11.85 -0.10
N ILE A 149 -0.67 10.94 -0.63
CA ILE A 149 -0.68 10.56 -2.06
C ILE A 149 -0.96 11.81 -2.93
N GLY A 150 -2.03 12.53 -2.63
CA GLY A 150 -2.42 13.72 -3.39
C GLY A 150 -1.35 14.80 -3.38
N VAL A 151 -0.87 15.19 -2.19
CA VAL A 151 0.13 16.25 -2.01
C VAL A 151 1.49 15.86 -2.64
N SER A 152 1.93 14.62 -2.47
CA SER A 152 3.22 14.17 -3.02
C SER A 152 3.16 14.00 -4.55
N THR A 153 2.05 13.51 -5.11
CA THR A 153 1.83 13.45 -6.57
C THR A 153 1.82 14.86 -7.15
N TYR A 154 1.10 15.80 -6.53
CA TYR A 154 1.13 17.19 -6.91
C TYR A 154 2.56 17.74 -6.87
N GLY A 155 3.29 17.51 -5.79
CA GLY A 155 4.69 17.92 -5.63
C GLY A 155 5.62 17.37 -6.70
N PHE A 156 5.49 16.10 -7.05
CA PHE A 156 6.23 15.45 -8.14
C PHE A 156 5.90 16.11 -9.50
N LEU A 157 4.61 16.23 -9.83
CA LEU A 157 4.16 16.83 -11.05
C LEU A 157 4.58 18.31 -11.17
N ARG A 158 4.62 19.06 -10.06
CA ARG A 158 5.16 20.45 -10.04
C ARG A 158 6.66 20.51 -10.31
N CYS A 159 7.40 19.45 -10.09
CA CYS A 159 8.82 19.40 -10.50
C CYS A 159 9.00 19.23 -12.02
N ILE A 160 8.06 18.58 -12.68
CA ILE A 160 8.15 18.24 -14.11
C ILE A 160 7.26 19.08 -15.04
N LEU A 161 6.21 19.72 -14.48
CA LEU A 161 5.23 20.54 -15.22
C LEU A 161 5.23 22.00 -14.75
N ALA A 162 4.95 22.92 -15.67
CA ALA A 162 4.94 24.34 -15.38
C ALA A 162 3.65 24.80 -14.69
N ARG A 163 2.50 24.19 -15.04
CA ARG A 163 1.15 24.68 -14.65
C ARG A 163 0.59 23.93 -13.46
N ARG A 164 0.05 24.67 -12.48
CA ARG A 164 -0.56 24.14 -11.27
C ARG A 164 -1.77 23.27 -11.55
N VAL A 165 -2.64 23.71 -12.47
CA VAL A 165 -3.85 22.98 -12.84
C VAL A 165 -3.52 21.61 -13.44
N ALA A 166 -2.47 21.51 -14.24
CA ALA A 166 -2.00 20.23 -14.79
C ALA A 166 -1.56 19.27 -13.68
N ALA A 167 -0.74 19.76 -12.75
CA ALA A 167 -0.31 18.99 -11.60
C ALA A 167 -1.47 18.60 -10.68
N LEU A 168 -2.44 19.50 -10.47
CA LEU A 168 -3.63 19.23 -9.65
C LEU A 168 -4.51 18.15 -10.30
N THR A 169 -4.72 18.20 -11.63
CA THR A 169 -5.51 17.18 -12.34
C THR A 169 -4.90 15.79 -12.23
N GLY A 170 -3.58 15.66 -12.46
CA GLY A 170 -2.91 14.37 -12.29
C GLY A 170 -2.89 13.88 -10.84
N ALA A 171 -2.74 14.80 -9.86
CA ALA A 171 -2.78 14.43 -8.44
C ALA A 171 -4.16 13.89 -8.04
N VAL A 172 -5.25 14.52 -8.46
CA VAL A 172 -6.62 14.06 -8.22
C VAL A 172 -6.88 12.73 -8.91
N ALA A 173 -6.47 12.59 -10.18
CA ALA A 173 -6.65 11.35 -10.94
C ALA A 173 -5.96 10.14 -10.29
N PHE A 174 -4.76 10.30 -9.73
CA PHE A 174 -4.09 9.21 -9.03
C PHE A 174 -4.61 9.00 -7.61
N MET A 175 -4.90 10.07 -6.87
CA MET A 175 -5.34 10.01 -5.47
C MET A 175 -6.64 9.20 -5.30
N PHE A 176 -7.55 9.27 -6.27
CA PHE A 176 -8.86 8.61 -6.25
C PHE A 176 -9.02 7.60 -7.38
N CYS A 177 -7.91 7.12 -7.99
CA CYS A 177 -8.01 6.07 -9.01
C CYS A 177 -8.61 4.78 -8.44
N GLY A 178 -9.12 3.95 -9.34
CA GLY A 178 -9.76 2.70 -8.97
C GLY A 178 -8.89 1.78 -8.10
N PHE A 179 -7.57 1.72 -8.37
CA PHE A 179 -6.65 0.96 -7.53
C PHE A 179 -6.60 1.49 -6.08
N ILE A 180 -6.39 2.79 -5.90
CA ILE A 180 -6.30 3.38 -4.55
C ILE A 180 -7.64 3.26 -3.82
N SER A 181 -8.76 3.52 -4.50
CA SER A 181 -10.10 3.44 -3.92
C SER A 181 -10.49 2.00 -3.54
N ALA A 182 -10.19 1.01 -4.39
CA ALA A 182 -10.53 -0.39 -4.12
C ALA A 182 -9.71 -0.99 -2.96
N TRP A 183 -8.44 -0.58 -2.79
CA TRP A 183 -7.55 -1.06 -1.73
C TRP A 183 -7.53 -0.16 -0.49
N LEU A 184 -8.47 0.77 -0.35
CA LEU A 184 -8.44 1.79 0.69
C LEU A 184 -8.51 1.23 2.12
N GLU A 185 -9.31 0.18 2.34
CA GLU A 185 -9.44 -0.48 3.65
C GLU A 185 -8.23 -1.37 3.99
N PHE A 186 -7.50 -1.84 2.97
CA PHE A 186 -6.27 -2.62 3.16
C PHE A 186 -5.10 -1.70 3.50
N THR A 187 -4.89 -1.46 4.79
CA THR A 187 -3.90 -0.47 5.25
C THR A 187 -2.51 -0.68 4.67
N THR A 188 -2.03 -1.93 4.50
CA THR A 188 -0.68 -2.17 3.97
C THR A 188 -0.55 -1.84 2.49
N PHE A 189 -1.60 -2.05 1.67
CA PHE A 189 -1.62 -1.66 0.27
C PHE A 189 -1.54 -0.14 0.13
N LEU A 190 -2.46 0.56 0.78
CA LEU A 190 -2.54 2.02 0.75
C LEU A 190 -1.25 2.68 1.28
N CYS A 191 -0.78 2.23 2.46
CA CYS A 191 0.43 2.76 3.08
C CYS A 191 1.66 2.56 2.19
N THR A 192 1.79 1.39 1.54
CA THR A 192 2.92 1.12 0.64
C THR A 192 2.84 1.95 -0.65
N ALA A 193 1.65 2.02 -1.28
CA ALA A 193 1.44 2.80 -2.52
C ALA A 193 1.74 4.30 -2.33
N THR A 194 1.50 4.84 -1.14
CA THR A 194 1.81 6.23 -0.77
C THR A 194 3.26 6.62 -1.04
N TRP A 195 4.19 5.67 -0.88
CA TRP A 195 5.63 5.95 -1.04
C TRP A 195 6.07 6.03 -2.50
N LEU A 196 5.23 5.63 -3.46
CA LEU A 196 5.52 5.80 -4.89
C LEU A 196 5.70 7.29 -5.26
N PRO A 197 4.68 8.16 -5.12
CA PRO A 197 4.83 9.57 -5.47
C PRO A 197 5.79 10.31 -4.53
N ILE A 198 5.91 9.91 -3.25
CA ILE A 198 6.83 10.54 -2.29
C ILE A 198 8.28 10.33 -2.74
N SER A 199 8.68 9.10 -3.07
CA SER A 199 10.05 8.79 -3.49
C SER A 199 10.42 9.49 -4.80
N LEU A 200 9.51 9.49 -5.77
CA LEU A 200 9.70 10.20 -7.03
C LEU A 200 9.79 11.73 -6.84
N TYR A 201 8.99 12.31 -5.95
CA TYR A 201 9.03 13.73 -5.64
C TYR A 201 10.37 14.15 -5.02
N ILE A 202 10.82 13.41 -3.99
CA ILE A 202 12.08 13.72 -3.30
C ILE A 202 13.26 13.57 -4.29
N PHE A 203 13.27 12.49 -5.07
CA PHE A 203 14.29 12.24 -6.08
C PHE A 203 14.32 13.33 -7.14
N GLU A 204 13.20 13.62 -7.81
CA GLU A 204 13.13 14.61 -8.88
C GLU A 204 13.47 16.02 -8.40
N ARG A 205 12.98 16.41 -7.21
CA ARG A 205 13.36 17.68 -6.60
C ARG A 205 14.87 17.80 -6.32
N THR A 206 15.51 16.68 -6.00
CA THR A 206 16.95 16.62 -5.78
C THR A 206 17.71 16.78 -7.10
N VAL A 207 17.27 16.10 -8.16
CA VAL A 207 17.89 16.16 -9.49
C VAL A 207 17.68 17.53 -10.13
N CYS A 208 16.45 18.07 -10.16
CA CYS A 208 16.13 19.37 -10.76
C CYS A 208 16.89 20.53 -10.10
N ARG A 209 16.97 20.57 -8.77
CA ARG A 209 17.70 21.64 -8.06
C ARG A 209 19.18 21.68 -8.39
N HIS A 210 19.74 20.54 -8.71
CA HIS A 210 21.15 20.45 -9.04
C HIS A 210 21.45 20.89 -10.49
N SER A 211 20.48 20.73 -11.39
CA SER A 211 20.61 21.11 -12.80
C SER A 211 20.34 22.62 -13.07
N SER A 212 19.59 23.28 -12.18
CA SER A 212 19.10 24.66 -12.43
C SER A 212 20.05 25.78 -11.95
N VAL A 213 21.12 25.46 -11.21
CA VAL A 213 21.99 26.47 -10.61
C VAL A 213 23.35 26.51 -11.32
N ALA A 214 23.33 27.07 -12.55
CA ALA A 214 24.58 27.40 -13.29
C ALA A 214 25.38 28.55 -12.68
N SER A 215 24.77 29.36 -11.80
CA SER A 215 25.36 30.56 -11.21
C SER A 215 25.75 30.44 -9.73
N ASP A 216 25.31 29.37 -9.05
CA ASP A 216 25.67 29.14 -7.64
C ASP A 216 25.83 27.62 -7.43
N PRO A 217 27.09 27.13 -7.26
CA PRO A 217 27.32 25.68 -7.11
C PRO A 217 26.66 25.22 -5.81
N THR A 218 25.46 24.65 -5.90
CA THR A 218 24.86 23.98 -4.73
C THR A 218 25.87 22.98 -4.19
N PRO A 219 26.24 23.07 -2.92
CA PRO A 219 27.27 22.23 -2.37
C PRO A 219 26.89 20.76 -2.57
N PRO A 220 27.83 19.89 -2.97
CA PRO A 220 27.59 18.45 -3.19
C PRO A 220 26.84 17.76 -2.05
N SER A 221 26.97 18.31 -0.85
CA SER A 221 26.32 17.87 0.39
C SER A 221 24.78 17.87 0.32
N ARG A 222 24.14 18.84 -0.35
CA ARG A 222 22.68 18.91 -0.48
C ARG A 222 22.12 17.76 -1.34
N PHE A 223 22.92 17.31 -2.33
CA PHE A 223 22.54 16.20 -3.16
C PHE A 223 22.53 14.87 -2.38
N TYR A 224 23.55 14.66 -1.52
CA TYR A 224 23.61 13.48 -0.65
C TYR A 224 22.42 13.42 0.32
N VAL A 225 22.03 14.56 0.90
CA VAL A 225 20.83 14.66 1.74
C VAL A 225 19.58 14.25 0.96
N GLY A 226 19.38 14.76 -0.25
CA GLY A 226 18.24 14.41 -1.08
C GLY A 226 18.20 12.91 -1.44
N MET A 227 19.34 12.31 -1.80
CA MET A 227 19.43 10.88 -2.08
C MET A 227 19.21 10.02 -0.84
N SER A 228 19.70 10.44 0.34
CA SER A 228 19.42 9.74 1.60
C SER A 228 17.95 9.78 1.97
N LEU A 229 17.26 10.90 1.76
CA LEU A 229 15.80 11.01 1.96
C LEU A 229 15.02 10.17 0.94
N THR A 230 15.50 10.08 -0.30
CA THR A 230 14.92 9.16 -1.30
C THR A 230 15.08 7.71 -0.84
N GLY A 231 16.26 7.32 -0.36
CA GLY A 231 16.50 5.99 0.20
C GLY A 231 15.60 5.71 1.41
N LEU A 232 15.48 6.66 2.34
CA LEU A 232 14.55 6.53 3.47
C LEU A 232 13.11 6.30 3.00
N SER A 233 12.63 7.04 2.00
CA SER A 233 11.28 6.87 1.47
C SER A 233 11.07 5.50 0.80
N LEU A 234 12.08 4.97 0.11
CA LEU A 234 12.04 3.61 -0.45
C LEU A 234 12.02 2.54 0.65
N GLY A 235 12.77 2.74 1.73
CA GLY A 235 12.74 1.86 2.90
C GLY A 235 11.38 1.86 3.60
N MET A 236 10.73 3.01 3.72
CA MET A 236 9.38 3.13 4.25
C MET A 236 8.36 2.34 3.43
N ALA A 237 8.51 2.26 2.10
CA ALA A 237 7.66 1.40 1.27
C ALA A 237 7.79 -0.10 1.63
N LEU A 238 8.97 -0.56 2.06
CA LEU A 238 9.17 -1.94 2.52
C LEU A 238 8.61 -2.16 3.93
N LEU A 239 8.75 -1.16 4.83
CA LEU A 239 8.21 -1.22 6.19
C LEU A 239 6.68 -1.15 6.24
N ALA A 240 6.04 -0.54 5.23
CA ALA A 240 4.58 -0.40 5.17
C ALA A 240 3.83 -1.74 5.00
N GLY A 241 4.54 -2.84 4.73
CA GLY A 241 4.06 -4.20 4.97
C GLY A 241 3.57 -4.96 3.74
N HIS A 242 3.43 -4.35 2.56
CA HIS A 242 3.02 -5.08 1.36
C HIS A 242 4.17 -5.21 0.35
N LEU A 243 4.95 -6.30 0.43
CA LEU A 243 6.17 -6.46 -0.36
C LEU A 243 5.96 -6.41 -1.89
N GLN A 244 4.85 -6.97 -2.41
CA GLN A 244 4.56 -6.92 -3.85
C GLN A 244 4.33 -5.48 -4.34
N ILE A 245 3.53 -4.70 -3.62
CA ILE A 245 3.31 -3.28 -3.94
C ILE A 245 4.61 -2.50 -3.75
N GLY A 246 5.38 -2.81 -2.68
CA GLY A 246 6.72 -2.26 -2.46
C GLY A 246 7.65 -2.52 -3.65
N LEU A 247 7.65 -3.73 -4.21
CA LEU A 247 8.44 -4.06 -5.41
C LEU A 247 8.02 -3.19 -6.61
N TYR A 248 6.73 -2.95 -6.83
CA TYR A 248 6.26 -2.07 -7.92
C TYR A 248 6.67 -0.61 -7.69
N VAL A 249 6.70 -0.13 -6.45
CA VAL A 249 7.28 1.19 -6.10
C VAL A 249 8.76 1.23 -6.48
N TRP A 250 9.53 0.19 -6.12
CA TRP A 250 10.96 0.09 -6.41
C TRP A 250 11.27 -0.04 -7.90
N LEU A 251 10.48 -0.83 -8.65
CA LEU A 251 10.61 -0.98 -10.10
C LEU A 251 10.33 0.35 -10.81
N THR A 252 9.27 1.05 -10.42
CA THR A 252 8.95 2.37 -10.98
C THR A 252 10.05 3.38 -10.69
N PHE A 253 10.54 3.41 -9.45
CA PHE A 253 11.67 4.28 -9.07
C PHE A 253 12.93 3.93 -9.88
N GLY A 254 13.29 2.65 -9.99
CA GLY A 254 14.48 2.19 -10.73
C GLY A 254 14.41 2.57 -12.22
N ALA A 255 13.25 2.33 -12.85
CA ALA A 255 13.01 2.70 -14.25
C ALA A 255 13.11 4.23 -14.44
N TYR A 256 12.52 5.01 -13.52
CA TYR A 256 12.57 6.46 -13.58
C TYR A 256 14.00 7.01 -13.35
N ALA A 257 14.73 6.45 -12.40
CA ALA A 257 16.13 6.82 -12.12
C ALA A 257 17.05 6.50 -13.32
N ALA A 258 16.86 5.34 -13.97
CA ALA A 258 17.57 4.97 -15.19
C ALA A 258 17.24 5.94 -16.35
N TYR A 259 15.94 6.25 -16.53
CA TYR A 259 15.51 7.26 -17.50
C TYR A 259 16.18 8.61 -17.26
N ARG A 260 16.22 9.09 -16.01
CA ARG A 260 16.86 10.37 -15.67
C ARG A 260 18.38 10.34 -15.88
N MET A 261 19.03 9.23 -15.63
CA MET A 261 20.46 9.05 -15.90
C MET A 261 20.78 9.19 -17.40
N ILE A 262 19.96 8.57 -18.27
CA ILE A 262 20.10 8.68 -19.73
C ILE A 262 19.82 10.11 -20.21
N SER A 263 18.73 10.73 -19.73
CA SER A 263 18.32 12.07 -20.13
C SER A 263 19.33 13.16 -19.74
N VAL A 264 19.95 13.06 -18.56
CA VAL A 264 20.99 13.97 -18.09
C VAL A 264 22.31 13.79 -18.88
N GLY A 265 22.61 12.56 -19.33
CA GLY A 265 23.80 12.24 -20.15
C GLY A 265 23.69 12.66 -21.63
N SER A 266 22.49 12.82 -22.15
CA SER A 266 22.24 13.10 -23.58
C SER A 266 22.21 14.59 -23.95
N VAL A 267 22.49 15.51 -23.03
CA VAL A 267 22.74 16.93 -23.39
C VAL A 267 24.09 17.04 -24.09
N ILE A 268 24.07 16.81 -25.42
CA ILE A 268 25.23 16.91 -26.29
C ILE A 268 25.71 18.38 -26.29
N PRO A 269 27.01 18.66 -25.97
CA PRO A 269 27.58 19.99 -26.15
C PRO A 269 27.71 20.29 -27.66
N GLY A 270 26.81 21.05 -28.26
CA GLY A 270 26.98 21.30 -29.68
C GLY A 270 26.03 22.27 -30.39
N ARG A 271 25.07 22.89 -29.76
CA ARG A 271 24.13 23.77 -30.49
C ARG A 271 23.75 25.12 -29.85
N SER A 272 24.57 25.64 -28.95
CA SER A 272 24.46 27.05 -28.51
C SER A 272 25.83 27.57 -28.04
N GLN A 273 26.69 27.86 -29.02
CA GLN A 273 28.04 28.37 -28.79
C GLN A 273 28.11 29.79 -28.15
N GLU A 274 27.00 30.44 -27.88
CA GLU A 274 27.01 31.81 -27.34
C GLU A 274 26.77 31.99 -25.83
N ARG A 275 26.56 30.90 -25.07
CA ARG A 275 26.31 30.99 -23.61
C ARG A 275 27.27 30.21 -22.71
N ALA A 276 28.31 29.60 -23.22
CA ALA A 276 29.25 28.80 -22.43
C ALA A 276 30.54 29.58 -22.12
N ARG A 277 30.47 30.58 -21.25
CA ARG A 277 31.72 31.14 -20.65
C ARG A 277 32.11 30.51 -19.31
N THR A 278 31.47 29.44 -18.87
CA THR A 278 31.96 28.56 -17.81
C THR A 278 31.49 27.15 -18.05
N PRO A 279 32.37 26.16 -18.32
CA PRO A 279 31.99 24.75 -18.45
C PRO A 279 31.70 24.20 -17.05
N THR A 280 30.43 24.22 -16.64
CA THR A 280 30.00 23.31 -15.56
C THR A 280 30.09 21.90 -16.12
N ARG A 281 31.11 21.15 -15.71
CA ARG A 281 31.31 19.72 -16.11
C ARG A 281 30.00 18.97 -15.93
N PRO A 282 29.47 18.29 -16.96
CA PRO A 282 28.36 17.39 -16.79
C PRO A 282 28.78 16.35 -15.73
N HIS A 283 27.87 16.06 -14.79
CA HIS A 283 28.16 15.02 -13.79
C HIS A 283 28.51 13.74 -14.53
N SER A 284 29.66 13.14 -14.24
CA SER A 284 30.02 11.86 -14.82
C SER A 284 28.90 10.87 -14.47
N PRO A 285 28.36 10.09 -15.44
CA PRO A 285 27.31 9.10 -15.21
C PRO A 285 27.60 8.21 -13.99
N GLY A 286 28.87 7.87 -13.76
CA GLY A 286 29.28 7.10 -12.59
C GLY A 286 29.01 7.78 -11.24
N ARG A 287 29.14 9.12 -11.14
CA ARG A 287 28.79 9.84 -9.89
C ARG A 287 27.29 9.90 -9.67
N PHE A 288 26.48 9.98 -10.71
CA PHE A 288 25.03 9.91 -10.59
C PHE A 288 24.62 8.50 -10.13
N LEU A 289 25.16 7.46 -10.77
CA LEU A 289 24.91 6.08 -10.42
C LEU A 289 25.28 5.77 -8.96
N SER A 290 26.48 6.17 -8.52
CA SER A 290 26.90 5.93 -7.13
C SER A 290 25.95 6.54 -6.09
N ARG A 291 25.30 7.66 -6.40
CA ARG A 291 24.32 8.32 -5.54
C ARG A 291 22.96 7.64 -5.56
N VAL A 292 22.53 7.11 -6.72
CA VAL A 292 21.33 6.26 -6.81
C VAL A 292 21.55 4.96 -6.03
N VAL A 293 22.72 4.34 -6.15
CA VAL A 293 23.12 3.16 -5.36
C VAL A 293 23.07 3.46 -3.87
N LEU A 294 23.53 4.63 -3.44
CA LEU A 294 23.42 5.06 -2.02
C LEU A 294 21.96 5.10 -1.57
N ALA A 295 21.05 5.67 -2.36
CA ALA A 295 19.61 5.68 -2.04
C ALA A 295 19.03 4.27 -1.96
N VAL A 296 19.37 3.39 -2.91
CA VAL A 296 18.97 1.97 -2.92
C VAL A 296 19.45 1.25 -1.67
N MET A 297 20.74 1.39 -1.31
CA MET A 297 21.31 0.74 -0.12
C MET A 297 20.65 1.21 1.18
N ILE A 298 20.44 2.53 1.32
CA ILE A 298 19.72 3.09 2.48
C ILE A 298 18.30 2.49 2.53
N GLY A 299 17.59 2.43 1.40
CA GLY A 299 16.24 1.89 1.35
C GLY A 299 16.17 0.42 1.74
N LEU A 300 17.07 -0.41 1.23
CA LEU A 300 17.17 -1.83 1.60
C LEU A 300 17.46 -2.00 3.10
N PHE A 301 18.39 -1.23 3.63
CA PHE A 301 18.78 -1.34 5.04
C PHE A 301 17.69 -0.82 5.99
N VAL A 302 17.00 0.27 5.65
CA VAL A 302 15.86 0.76 6.43
C VAL A 302 14.74 -0.27 6.47
N GLY A 303 14.45 -0.94 5.34
CA GLY A 303 13.42 -1.96 5.25
C GLY A 303 13.83 -3.32 5.84
N ALA A 304 15.11 -3.56 6.15
CA ALA A 304 15.65 -4.87 6.53
C ALA A 304 14.96 -5.55 7.72
N PRO A 305 14.54 -4.84 8.79
CA PRO A 305 13.81 -5.46 9.89
C PRO A 305 12.50 -6.14 9.48
N GLN A 306 11.90 -5.70 8.37
CA GLN A 306 10.66 -6.27 7.84
C GLN A 306 10.92 -7.34 6.77
N TRP A 307 11.71 -7.05 5.74
CA TRP A 307 11.83 -7.97 4.60
C TRP A 307 12.71 -9.21 4.90
N LEU A 308 13.72 -9.11 5.80
CA LEU A 308 14.54 -10.28 6.15
C LEU A 308 13.73 -11.39 6.85
N PRO A 309 12.94 -11.10 7.91
CA PRO A 309 12.07 -12.11 8.50
C PRO A 309 11.02 -12.68 7.54
N VAL A 310 10.46 -11.85 6.64
CA VAL A 310 9.51 -12.32 5.63
C VAL A 310 10.16 -13.31 4.67
N MET A 311 11.40 -13.05 4.23
CA MET A 311 12.14 -13.99 3.38
C MET A 311 12.45 -15.29 4.13
N GLU A 312 12.80 -15.21 5.43
CA GLU A 312 12.99 -16.38 6.28
C GLU A 312 11.71 -17.22 6.36
N LEU A 313 10.56 -16.61 6.68
CA LEU A 313 9.28 -17.32 6.73
C LEU A 313 8.89 -17.89 5.36
N THR A 314 9.12 -17.14 4.26
CA THR A 314 8.82 -17.60 2.90
C THR A 314 9.56 -18.91 2.60
N HIS A 315 10.83 -19.04 3.04
CA HIS A 315 11.62 -20.25 2.87
C HIS A 315 11.02 -21.47 3.61
N PHE A 316 10.48 -21.26 4.80
CA PHE A 316 9.83 -22.32 5.60
C PHE A 316 8.33 -22.52 5.27
N SER A 317 7.75 -21.66 4.44
CA SER A 317 6.31 -21.64 4.18
C SER A 317 5.89 -22.68 3.13
N THR A 318 4.59 -22.89 3.05
CA THR A 318 3.93 -23.64 1.97
C THR A 318 4.15 -23.03 0.58
N ARG A 319 4.58 -21.77 0.51
CA ARG A 319 4.90 -21.05 -0.75
C ARG A 319 6.34 -21.24 -1.22
N ALA A 320 7.21 -21.85 -0.43
CA ALA A 320 8.55 -22.21 -0.86
C ALA A 320 8.47 -23.35 -1.89
N GLY A 321 8.55 -23.01 -3.17
CA GLY A 321 8.43 -23.97 -4.26
C GLY A 321 8.56 -23.31 -5.62
N GLU A 322 8.37 -24.08 -6.67
CA GLU A 322 8.43 -23.62 -8.04
C GLU A 322 7.25 -22.70 -8.37
N PHE A 323 7.50 -21.78 -9.30
CA PHE A 323 6.49 -20.92 -9.89
C PHE A 323 5.40 -21.76 -10.56
N ARG A 324 4.12 -21.56 -10.14
CA ARG A 324 2.95 -22.20 -10.73
C ARG A 324 2.07 -21.16 -11.39
N LEU A 325 2.00 -21.19 -12.71
CA LEU A 325 1.17 -20.26 -13.49
C LEU A 325 -0.32 -20.33 -13.08
N GLU A 326 -0.82 -21.54 -12.82
CA GLU A 326 -2.22 -21.79 -12.46
C GLU A 326 -2.65 -20.99 -11.22
N SER A 327 -1.72 -20.82 -10.25
CA SER A 327 -2.00 -20.09 -8.99
C SER A 327 -2.22 -18.58 -9.17
N ILE A 328 -1.80 -18.00 -10.30
CA ILE A 328 -1.89 -16.57 -10.57
C ILE A 328 -2.79 -16.24 -11.78
N TRP A 329 -3.19 -17.28 -12.54
CA TRP A 329 -3.94 -17.10 -13.80
C TRP A 329 -5.26 -16.37 -13.61
N GLY A 330 -6.00 -16.67 -12.55
CA GLY A 330 -7.26 -16.03 -12.21
C GLY A 330 -7.13 -14.53 -11.88
N ALA A 331 -6.03 -14.13 -11.26
CA ALA A 331 -5.78 -12.76 -10.81
C ALA A 331 -5.11 -11.86 -11.87
N ARG A 332 -5.19 -12.23 -13.17
CA ARG A 332 -4.70 -11.39 -14.27
C ARG A 332 -5.78 -10.42 -14.75
N LEU A 333 -5.35 -9.31 -15.29
CA LEU A 333 -6.23 -8.40 -16.03
C LEU A 333 -6.59 -9.03 -17.38
N THR A 334 -7.88 -9.25 -17.64
CA THR A 334 -8.35 -9.80 -18.92
C THR A 334 -8.66 -8.69 -19.91
N VAL A 335 -8.72 -9.02 -21.21
CA VAL A 335 -9.07 -8.04 -22.26
C VAL A 335 -10.47 -7.43 -22.01
N THR A 336 -11.43 -8.23 -21.54
CA THR A 336 -12.78 -7.75 -21.21
C THR A 336 -12.75 -6.72 -20.08
N HIS A 337 -11.88 -6.89 -19.08
CA HIS A 337 -11.73 -5.94 -17.97
C HIS A 337 -11.04 -4.61 -18.37
N LEU A 338 -10.51 -4.49 -19.59
CA LEU A 338 -10.09 -3.17 -20.11
C LEU A 338 -11.29 -2.21 -20.22
N LEU A 339 -12.50 -2.72 -20.31
CA LEU A 339 -13.73 -1.92 -20.30
C LEU A 339 -13.92 -1.18 -18.97
N THR A 340 -13.43 -1.73 -17.84
CA THR A 340 -13.54 -1.09 -16.53
C THR A 340 -12.67 0.16 -16.37
N PHE A 341 -11.65 0.34 -17.22
CA PHE A 341 -10.91 1.62 -17.27
C PHE A 341 -11.77 2.77 -17.78
N LEU A 342 -12.78 2.47 -18.61
CA LEU A 342 -13.73 3.43 -19.16
C LEU A 342 -14.96 3.55 -18.26
N VAL A 343 -15.54 2.40 -17.88
CA VAL A 343 -16.74 2.30 -17.08
C VAL A 343 -16.45 1.43 -15.84
N PRO A 344 -15.98 2.02 -14.73
CA PRO A 344 -15.44 1.28 -13.58
C PRO A 344 -16.34 0.17 -13.07
N ASN A 345 -17.65 0.41 -12.98
CA ASN A 345 -18.64 -0.53 -12.46
C ASN A 345 -19.41 -1.27 -13.57
N PHE A 346 -18.83 -1.45 -14.77
CA PHE A 346 -19.50 -2.12 -15.89
C PHE A 346 -19.97 -3.53 -15.55
N PHE A 347 -19.11 -4.31 -14.89
CA PHE A 347 -19.42 -5.68 -14.43
C PHE A 347 -20.17 -5.73 -13.09
N GLY A 348 -20.81 -4.65 -12.68
CA GLY A 348 -21.42 -4.54 -11.37
C GLY A 348 -20.42 -4.13 -10.28
N ASN A 349 -20.94 -4.08 -9.03
CA ASN A 349 -20.15 -3.71 -7.87
C ASN A 349 -20.55 -4.63 -6.69
N PRO A 350 -19.61 -5.21 -5.94
CA PRO A 350 -19.92 -6.07 -4.79
C PRO A 350 -20.82 -5.40 -3.74
N VAL A 351 -20.70 -4.10 -3.54
CA VAL A 351 -21.55 -3.31 -2.64
C VAL A 351 -23.03 -3.32 -3.06
N ASP A 352 -23.29 -3.44 -4.36
CA ASP A 352 -24.65 -3.56 -4.92
C ASP A 352 -25.10 -5.02 -5.11
N TYR A 353 -24.28 -6.01 -4.69
CA TYR A 353 -24.52 -7.48 -4.85
C TYR A 353 -24.75 -7.91 -6.30
N ASN A 354 -24.18 -7.18 -7.24
CA ASN A 354 -24.42 -7.41 -8.67
C ASN A 354 -23.11 -7.54 -9.47
N TYR A 355 -21.99 -7.83 -8.80
CA TYR A 355 -20.74 -8.09 -9.50
C TYR A 355 -20.77 -9.47 -10.19
N TRP A 356 -20.56 -9.46 -11.50
CA TRP A 356 -20.53 -10.65 -12.36
C TRP A 356 -19.25 -10.77 -13.20
N GLY A 357 -18.27 -9.91 -12.92
CA GLY A 357 -16.96 -9.95 -13.58
C GLY A 357 -16.13 -11.18 -13.19
N SER A 358 -15.06 -11.44 -13.95
CA SER A 358 -14.13 -12.53 -13.65
C SER A 358 -13.31 -12.20 -12.42
N PHE A 359 -13.08 -13.20 -11.55
CA PHE A 359 -12.26 -13.06 -10.36
C PHE A 359 -12.76 -11.99 -9.36
N ASN A 360 -11.89 -11.42 -8.56
CA ASN A 360 -12.22 -10.47 -7.50
C ASN A 360 -12.23 -9.02 -8.04
N PHE A 361 -13.29 -8.26 -7.74
CA PHE A 361 -13.45 -6.85 -8.12
C PHE A 361 -12.26 -5.99 -7.72
N ILE A 362 -11.77 -6.15 -6.48
CA ILE A 362 -10.71 -5.32 -5.90
C ILE A 362 -9.38 -5.48 -6.65
N GLU A 363 -9.03 -6.73 -7.01
CA GLU A 363 -7.81 -7.05 -7.76
C GLU A 363 -7.82 -6.48 -9.19
N LEU A 364 -9.01 -6.30 -9.78
CA LEU A 364 -9.18 -5.87 -11.16
C LEU A 364 -9.62 -4.41 -11.30
N SER A 365 -9.78 -3.69 -10.18
CA SER A 365 -10.15 -2.29 -10.18
C SER A 365 -8.95 -1.40 -10.51
N GLY A 366 -9.03 -0.73 -11.67
CA GLY A 366 -8.05 0.25 -12.12
C GLY A 366 -8.71 1.21 -13.10
N SER A 367 -8.90 2.46 -12.71
CA SER A 367 -9.44 3.52 -13.58
C SER A 367 -9.00 4.87 -13.04
N ILE A 368 -8.64 5.77 -13.92
CA ILE A 368 -8.34 7.17 -13.59
C ILE A 368 -9.45 8.13 -14.03
N GLY A 369 -10.57 7.57 -14.50
CA GLY A 369 -11.71 8.28 -15.06
C GLY A 369 -11.57 8.58 -16.56
N VAL A 370 -12.70 8.61 -17.28
CA VAL A 370 -12.73 8.86 -18.73
C VAL A 370 -12.25 10.27 -19.08
N VAL A 371 -12.52 11.24 -18.21
CA VAL A 371 -12.04 12.62 -18.42
C VAL A 371 -10.52 12.66 -18.40
N ALA A 372 -9.86 11.95 -17.46
CA ALA A 372 -8.41 11.84 -17.42
C ALA A 372 -7.84 11.07 -18.61
N LEU A 373 -8.52 10.03 -19.08
CA LEU A 373 -8.15 9.30 -20.32
C LEU A 373 -8.24 10.19 -21.56
N LEU A 374 -9.28 11.02 -21.68
CA LEU A 374 -9.38 12.01 -22.77
C LEU A 374 -8.20 12.98 -22.79
N LEU A 375 -7.67 13.33 -21.61
CA LEU A 375 -6.51 14.22 -21.50
C LEU A 375 -5.20 13.57 -22.01
N TRP A 376 -5.16 12.26 -22.24
CA TRP A 376 -4.02 11.64 -22.94
C TRP A 376 -3.91 12.11 -24.40
N VAL A 377 -5.05 12.45 -25.03
CA VAL A 377 -5.05 12.86 -26.45
C VAL A 377 -4.10 14.03 -26.72
N PRO A 378 -4.19 15.17 -26.01
CA PRO A 378 -3.25 16.27 -26.25
C PRO A 378 -1.80 15.90 -25.90
N ALA A 379 -1.56 15.04 -24.91
CA ALA A 379 -0.21 14.55 -24.59
C ALA A 379 0.38 13.72 -25.74
N LEU A 380 -0.40 12.78 -26.29
CA LEU A 380 0.01 11.91 -27.38
C LEU A 380 0.16 12.68 -28.70
N VAL A 381 -0.77 13.60 -29.00
CA VAL A 381 -0.63 14.49 -30.18
C VAL A 381 0.68 15.29 -30.08
N ALA A 382 1.01 15.81 -28.91
CA ALA A 382 2.26 16.53 -28.70
C ALA A 382 3.50 15.58 -28.85
N LEU A 383 3.38 14.34 -28.40
CA LEU A 383 4.44 13.32 -28.50
C LEU A 383 4.76 12.95 -29.96
N PHE A 384 3.76 12.72 -30.81
CA PHE A 384 3.95 12.21 -32.17
C PHE A 384 4.14 13.31 -33.25
N ARG A 385 4.17 14.59 -32.86
CA ARG A 385 4.47 15.68 -33.82
C ARG A 385 5.92 15.65 -34.29
N ARG A 386 6.12 16.11 -35.56
CA ARG A 386 7.46 16.23 -36.16
C ARG A 386 8.34 17.19 -35.35
N LYS A 387 9.66 16.92 -35.34
CA LYS A 387 10.65 17.74 -34.59
C LYS A 387 10.64 19.23 -34.98
N ALA A 388 10.34 19.56 -36.24
CA ALA A 388 10.29 20.95 -36.74
C ALA A 388 9.17 21.79 -36.10
N ASP A 389 8.04 21.16 -35.74
CA ASP A 389 6.85 21.82 -35.19
C ASP A 389 6.81 21.79 -33.67
N ARG A 390 7.86 21.33 -33.00
CA ARG A 390 7.89 21.16 -31.54
C ARG A 390 8.23 22.47 -30.86
N CYS A 391 7.25 23.09 -30.26
CA CYS A 391 7.43 24.19 -29.30
C CYS A 391 7.80 23.71 -27.88
N GLU A 392 8.12 22.41 -27.72
CA GLU A 392 8.37 21.78 -26.40
C GLU A 392 9.85 21.76 -26.04
N SER A 393 10.14 21.83 -24.72
CA SER A 393 11.46 21.47 -24.25
C SER A 393 11.68 19.96 -24.54
N PRO A 394 12.87 19.56 -24.95
CA PRO A 394 13.20 18.14 -25.18
C PRO A 394 12.83 17.25 -23.98
N ASP A 395 12.98 17.73 -22.76
CA ASP A 395 12.66 17.02 -21.51
C ASP A 395 11.17 16.66 -21.39
N SER A 396 10.23 17.57 -21.71
CA SER A 396 8.79 17.30 -21.59
C SER A 396 8.32 16.18 -22.51
N HIS A 397 8.87 16.17 -23.74
CA HIS A 397 8.55 15.16 -24.74
C HIS A 397 9.10 13.77 -24.35
N GLN A 398 10.35 13.70 -23.85
CA GLN A 398 10.97 12.46 -23.41
C GLN A 398 10.24 11.89 -22.18
N GLN A 399 9.78 12.75 -21.25
CA GLN A 399 8.99 12.32 -20.11
C GLN A 399 7.65 11.72 -20.51
N THR A 400 6.91 12.33 -21.42
CA THR A 400 5.65 11.76 -21.93
C THR A 400 5.89 10.37 -22.55
N GLY A 401 6.95 10.21 -23.34
CA GLY A 401 7.36 8.92 -23.93
C GLY A 401 7.70 7.86 -22.85
N PHE A 402 8.44 8.25 -21.81
CA PHE A 402 8.78 7.37 -20.70
C PHE A 402 7.54 6.86 -19.96
N TRP A 403 6.59 7.74 -19.59
CA TRP A 403 5.38 7.34 -18.87
C TRP A 403 4.46 6.48 -19.73
N LEU A 404 4.39 6.73 -21.03
CA LEU A 404 3.66 5.85 -21.95
C LEU A 404 4.31 4.45 -22.04
N ALA A 405 5.64 4.37 -22.14
CA ALA A 405 6.35 3.10 -22.15
C ALA A 405 6.17 2.32 -20.84
N LEU A 406 6.26 2.99 -19.68
CA LEU A 406 6.04 2.36 -18.39
C LEU A 406 4.61 1.84 -18.25
N LEU A 407 3.60 2.59 -18.71
CA LEU A 407 2.21 2.16 -18.74
C LEU A 407 2.04 0.87 -19.56
N LEU A 408 2.61 0.81 -20.76
CA LEU A 408 2.50 -0.36 -21.64
C LEU A 408 3.21 -1.59 -21.05
N VAL A 409 4.40 -1.43 -20.45
CA VAL A 409 5.11 -2.50 -19.74
C VAL A 409 4.28 -2.99 -18.56
N SER A 410 3.71 -2.09 -17.76
CA SER A 410 2.87 -2.44 -16.61
C SER A 410 1.58 -3.14 -17.04
N MET A 411 0.97 -2.72 -18.15
CA MET A 411 -0.18 -3.41 -18.74
C MET A 411 0.19 -4.83 -19.17
N SER A 412 1.36 -5.02 -19.77
CA SER A 412 1.88 -6.34 -20.15
C SER A 412 2.06 -7.26 -18.93
N ILE A 413 2.53 -6.72 -17.80
CA ILE A 413 2.64 -7.46 -16.54
C ILE A 413 1.25 -7.82 -16.02
N ALA A 414 0.32 -6.86 -15.96
CA ALA A 414 -1.02 -7.07 -15.44
C ALA A 414 -1.82 -8.12 -16.23
N MET A 415 -1.66 -8.14 -17.54
CA MET A 415 -2.32 -9.07 -18.45
C MET A 415 -1.63 -10.44 -18.57
N LEU A 416 -0.53 -10.66 -17.86
CA LEU A 416 0.23 -11.92 -17.88
C LEU A 416 0.74 -12.30 -19.30
N THR A 417 1.23 -11.32 -20.06
CA THR A 417 1.82 -11.55 -21.38
C THR A 417 3.21 -12.26 -21.26
N PRO A 418 3.81 -12.73 -22.36
CA PRO A 418 5.16 -13.33 -22.32
C PRO A 418 6.22 -12.46 -21.63
N LEU A 419 6.08 -11.13 -21.62
CA LEU A 419 6.98 -10.23 -20.90
C LEU A 419 6.98 -10.49 -19.38
N TYR A 420 5.89 -10.98 -18.80
CA TYR A 420 5.82 -11.35 -17.39
C TYR A 420 6.88 -12.40 -17.02
N TYR A 421 7.12 -13.39 -17.87
CA TYR A 421 8.12 -14.42 -17.65
C TYR A 421 9.55 -13.87 -17.60
N VAL A 422 9.85 -12.80 -18.35
CA VAL A 422 11.13 -12.11 -18.24
C VAL A 422 11.33 -11.58 -16.81
N PHE A 423 10.30 -10.98 -16.21
CA PHE A 423 10.38 -10.50 -14.83
C PHE A 423 10.52 -11.65 -13.83
N VAL A 424 9.82 -12.78 -14.03
CA VAL A 424 9.93 -13.99 -13.19
C VAL A 424 11.37 -14.51 -13.14
N HIS A 425 12.08 -14.50 -14.27
CA HIS A 425 13.45 -15.04 -14.35
C HIS A 425 14.53 -14.02 -13.99
N CYS A 426 14.27 -12.72 -14.23
CA CYS A 426 15.28 -11.68 -14.00
C CYS A 426 15.23 -11.03 -12.64
N ILE A 427 14.07 -11.06 -11.94
CA ILE A 427 13.89 -10.36 -10.66
C ILE A 427 13.73 -11.39 -9.54
N PRO A 428 14.69 -11.48 -8.61
CA PRO A 428 14.59 -12.38 -7.46
C PRO A 428 13.29 -12.14 -6.66
N GLY A 429 12.58 -13.22 -6.32
CA GLY A 429 11.34 -13.16 -5.56
C GLY A 429 10.09 -12.81 -6.39
N PHE A 430 10.22 -12.45 -7.66
CA PHE A 430 9.06 -12.12 -8.51
C PHE A 430 8.15 -13.34 -8.73
N ALA A 431 8.73 -14.54 -8.79
CA ALA A 431 8.01 -15.82 -8.95
C ALA A 431 7.04 -16.14 -7.79
N GLN A 432 7.27 -15.60 -6.59
CA GLN A 432 6.41 -15.80 -5.41
C GLN A 432 5.24 -14.80 -5.34
N LEU A 433 5.19 -13.82 -6.25
CA LEU A 433 4.12 -12.82 -6.28
C LEU A 433 2.82 -13.44 -6.80
N ARG A 434 1.70 -13.02 -6.21
CA ARG A 434 0.35 -13.35 -6.68
C ARG A 434 -0.35 -12.07 -7.13
N GLY A 435 -1.34 -12.21 -8.04
CA GLY A 435 -2.10 -11.05 -8.52
C GLY A 435 -1.28 -10.16 -9.46
N PRO A 436 -0.98 -10.60 -10.69
CA PRO A 436 -0.32 -9.76 -11.70
C PRO A 436 -1.09 -8.47 -12.00
N ALA A 437 -2.42 -8.46 -11.85
CA ALA A 437 -3.24 -7.26 -11.99
C ALA A 437 -2.90 -6.15 -10.98
N ARG A 438 -2.22 -6.43 -9.86
CA ARG A 438 -1.73 -5.39 -8.92
C ARG A 438 -0.74 -4.41 -9.55
N ALA A 439 -0.20 -4.71 -10.74
CA ALA A 439 0.53 -3.75 -11.56
C ALA A 439 -0.34 -2.54 -12.01
N LEU A 440 -1.67 -2.58 -11.78
CA LEU A 440 -2.58 -1.44 -11.91
C LEU A 440 -2.10 -0.20 -11.16
N LEU A 441 -1.42 -0.35 -10.02
CA LEU A 441 -0.76 0.79 -9.35
C LEU A 441 0.13 1.60 -10.29
N MET A 442 0.97 0.91 -11.07
CA MET A 442 1.89 1.57 -12.01
C MET A 442 1.15 2.12 -13.23
N ILE A 443 0.10 1.41 -13.69
CA ILE A 443 -0.75 1.83 -14.82
C ILE A 443 -1.47 3.12 -14.46
N ASP A 444 -2.16 3.16 -13.33
CA ASP A 444 -2.95 4.31 -12.88
C ASP A 444 -2.05 5.52 -12.60
N PHE A 445 -0.88 5.31 -11.96
CA PHE A 445 0.07 6.39 -11.74
C PHE A 445 0.61 6.97 -13.06
N SER A 446 1.04 6.10 -13.99
CA SER A 446 1.53 6.53 -15.31
C SER A 446 0.44 7.24 -16.10
N GLY A 447 -0.79 6.73 -16.05
CA GLY A 447 -1.96 7.31 -16.69
C GLY A 447 -2.31 8.70 -16.14
N ALA A 448 -2.25 8.87 -14.83
CA ALA A 448 -2.47 10.16 -14.17
C ALA A 448 -1.38 11.19 -14.55
N VAL A 449 -0.13 10.76 -14.66
CA VAL A 449 0.97 11.61 -15.14
C VAL A 449 0.75 11.99 -16.60
N LEU A 450 0.33 11.06 -17.47
CA LEU A 450 0.01 11.35 -18.88
C LEU A 450 -1.17 12.35 -18.99
N ALA A 451 -2.20 12.23 -18.15
CA ALA A 451 -3.30 13.18 -18.10
C ALA A 451 -2.82 14.59 -17.71
N ALA A 452 -1.91 14.69 -16.74
CA ALA A 452 -1.30 15.96 -16.36
C ALA A 452 -0.47 16.58 -17.51
N HIS A 453 0.33 15.78 -18.23
CA HIS A 453 1.01 16.21 -19.45
C HIS A 453 0.02 16.69 -20.51
N GLY A 454 -1.14 16.04 -20.63
CA GLY A 454 -2.21 16.44 -21.54
C GLY A 454 -2.79 17.80 -21.22
N VAL A 455 -3.07 18.11 -19.95
CA VAL A 455 -3.51 19.45 -19.53
C VAL A 455 -2.41 20.49 -19.81
N GLU A 456 -1.16 20.17 -19.55
CA GLU A 456 -0.03 21.05 -19.87
C GLU A 456 0.04 21.35 -21.38
N ALA A 457 -0.14 20.33 -22.25
CA ALA A 457 -0.15 20.46 -23.70
C ALA A 457 -1.38 21.23 -24.19
N LEU A 458 -2.57 20.95 -23.64
CA LEU A 458 -3.84 21.63 -23.99
C LEU A 458 -3.78 23.15 -23.77
N LEU A 459 -3.10 23.57 -22.70
CA LEU A 459 -3.00 24.96 -22.28
C LEU A 459 -1.82 25.71 -22.96
N ARG A 460 -1.01 25.04 -23.75
CA ARG A 460 0.06 25.68 -24.52
C ARG A 460 -0.52 26.51 -25.70
N ARG A 461 0.18 27.55 -26.04
CA ARG A 461 -0.14 28.31 -27.27
C ARG A 461 0.25 27.48 -28.47
N VAL A 462 -0.72 26.96 -29.20
CA VAL A 462 -0.52 26.23 -30.46
C VAL A 462 -1.11 27.03 -31.61
N ASP A 463 -0.54 26.88 -32.80
CA ASP A 463 -1.04 27.44 -34.05
C ASP A 463 -2.43 26.89 -34.43
N GLY A 464 -3.10 27.50 -35.43
CA GLY A 464 -4.45 27.08 -35.83
C GLY A 464 -4.52 25.68 -36.42
N GLU A 465 -3.46 25.22 -37.07
CA GLU A 465 -3.39 23.86 -37.63
C GLU A 465 -3.30 22.80 -36.54
N SER A 466 -2.42 23.01 -35.59
CA SER A 466 -2.27 22.15 -34.41
C SER A 466 -3.53 22.01 -33.59
N ARG A 467 -4.28 23.12 -33.48
CA ARG A 467 -5.58 23.11 -32.80
C ARG A 467 -6.59 22.26 -33.55
N ARG A 468 -6.65 22.39 -34.89
CA ARG A 468 -7.53 21.57 -35.74
C ARG A 468 -7.17 20.09 -35.62
N ALA A 469 -5.87 19.76 -35.63
CA ALA A 469 -5.38 18.38 -35.41
C ALA A 469 -5.79 17.83 -34.04
N LEU A 470 -5.63 18.63 -32.98
CA LEU A 470 -6.06 18.25 -31.64
C LEU A 470 -7.57 18.00 -31.57
N HIS A 471 -8.39 18.89 -32.15
CA HIS A 471 -9.84 18.71 -32.18
C HIS A 471 -10.25 17.46 -32.95
N ARG A 472 -9.62 17.20 -34.12
CA ARG A 472 -9.88 15.97 -34.89
C ARG A 472 -9.50 14.73 -34.07
N ALA A 473 -8.32 14.71 -33.47
CA ALA A 473 -7.86 13.59 -32.64
C ALA A 473 -8.81 13.36 -31.45
N THR A 474 -9.24 14.42 -30.77
CA THR A 474 -10.20 14.32 -29.66
C THR A 474 -11.54 13.74 -30.13
N LEU A 475 -12.06 14.15 -31.27
CA LEU A 475 -13.31 13.62 -31.82
C LEU A 475 -13.17 12.15 -32.26
N ILE A 476 -12.04 11.79 -32.90
CA ILE A 476 -11.75 10.39 -33.27
C ILE A 476 -11.71 9.51 -32.02
N VAL A 477 -10.95 9.91 -30.99
CA VAL A 477 -10.87 9.15 -29.74
C VAL A 477 -12.22 9.07 -29.04
N ALA A 478 -12.97 10.16 -28.97
CA ALA A 478 -14.34 10.15 -28.40
C ALA A 478 -15.26 9.20 -29.20
N GLY A 479 -15.15 9.20 -30.52
CA GLY A 479 -15.89 8.27 -31.40
C GLY A 479 -15.50 6.80 -31.17
N LEU A 480 -14.19 6.51 -31.02
CA LEU A 480 -13.71 5.16 -30.68
C LEU A 480 -14.21 4.72 -29.30
N LEU A 481 -14.16 5.61 -28.29
CA LEU A 481 -14.68 5.33 -26.96
C LEU A 481 -16.21 5.08 -26.98
N THR A 482 -16.95 5.84 -27.79
CA THR A 482 -18.38 5.60 -28.03
C THR A 482 -18.62 4.26 -28.74
N GLY A 483 -17.74 3.87 -29.68
CA GLY A 483 -17.77 2.55 -30.32
C GLY A 483 -17.56 1.41 -29.31
N VAL A 484 -16.59 1.56 -28.41
CA VAL A 484 -16.36 0.59 -27.31
C VAL A 484 -17.59 0.52 -26.40
N MET A 485 -18.22 1.66 -26.11
CA MET A 485 -19.49 1.71 -25.36
C MET A 485 -20.60 0.93 -26.07
N MET A 486 -20.74 1.08 -27.40
CA MET A 486 -21.73 0.32 -28.16
C MET A 486 -21.45 -1.18 -28.12
N VAL A 487 -20.16 -1.59 -28.20
CA VAL A 487 -19.78 -3.02 -27.99
C VAL A 487 -20.17 -3.47 -26.60
N GLY A 488 -20.00 -2.65 -25.57
CA GLY A 488 -20.47 -2.92 -24.20
C GLY A 488 -21.99 -3.11 -24.13
N VAL A 489 -22.77 -2.28 -24.81
CA VAL A 489 -24.25 -2.45 -24.91
C VAL A 489 -24.61 -3.78 -25.59
N LEU A 490 -23.95 -4.10 -26.71
CA LEU A 490 -24.17 -5.38 -27.40
C LEU A 490 -23.77 -6.57 -26.55
N PHE A 491 -22.68 -6.47 -25.81
CA PHE A 491 -22.24 -7.51 -24.87
C PHE A 491 -23.28 -7.73 -23.75
N LEU A 492 -23.80 -6.66 -23.14
CA LEU A 492 -24.87 -6.75 -22.15
C LEU A 492 -26.16 -7.37 -22.73
N ALA A 493 -26.49 -7.09 -23.99
CA ALA A 493 -27.66 -7.62 -24.63
C ALA A 493 -27.53 -9.11 -25.00
N GLN A 494 -26.31 -9.62 -25.25
CA GLN A 494 -26.06 -11.03 -25.61
C GLN A 494 -25.92 -11.96 -24.42
N GLU A 495 -25.36 -11.51 -23.35
CA GLU A 495 -25.27 -12.25 -22.10
C GLU A 495 -26.66 -12.28 -21.47
N TYR A 496 -27.43 -13.30 -21.54
CA TYR A 496 -28.76 -13.50 -20.95
C TYR A 496 -28.90 -13.01 -19.49
N LEU A 497 -28.50 -11.76 -19.28
CA LEU A 497 -28.55 -11.11 -18.00
C LEU A 497 -30.00 -10.78 -17.63
N SER A 498 -30.30 -10.90 -16.33
CA SER A 498 -31.60 -10.44 -15.85
C SER A 498 -31.77 -8.93 -16.10
N ASP A 499 -33.01 -8.46 -16.21
CA ASP A 499 -33.32 -7.03 -16.39
C ASP A 499 -32.61 -6.12 -15.39
N PHE A 500 -32.34 -6.65 -14.20
CA PHE A 500 -31.60 -5.95 -13.15
C PHE A 500 -30.13 -5.63 -13.58
N PHE A 501 -29.38 -6.62 -14.05
CA PHE A 501 -27.97 -6.43 -14.48
C PHE A 501 -27.90 -5.57 -15.74
N PHE A 502 -28.81 -5.78 -16.69
CA PHE A 502 -28.89 -4.98 -17.90
C PHE A 502 -29.15 -3.50 -17.58
N SER A 503 -30.18 -3.22 -16.75
CA SER A 503 -30.52 -1.83 -16.38
C SER A 503 -29.40 -1.14 -15.56
N TYR A 504 -28.68 -1.91 -14.73
CA TYR A 504 -27.51 -1.40 -14.00
C TYR A 504 -26.38 -1.03 -14.97
N GLY A 505 -25.99 -1.93 -15.86
CA GLY A 505 -24.95 -1.70 -16.85
C GLY A 505 -25.28 -0.50 -17.76
N MET A 506 -26.52 -0.37 -18.19
CA MET A 506 -26.99 0.78 -18.99
C MET A 506 -26.89 2.12 -18.23
N ARG A 507 -27.18 2.14 -16.93
CA ARG A 507 -26.97 3.33 -16.10
C ARG A 507 -25.49 3.71 -16.00
N GLN A 508 -24.59 2.73 -15.81
CA GLN A 508 -23.15 2.98 -15.78
C GLN A 508 -22.64 3.54 -17.12
N LEU A 509 -23.12 3.01 -18.24
CA LEU A 509 -22.80 3.51 -19.57
C LEU A 509 -23.32 4.94 -19.78
N ALA A 510 -24.51 5.28 -19.27
CA ALA A 510 -25.05 6.64 -19.35
C ALA A 510 -24.21 7.65 -18.53
N VAL A 511 -23.76 7.26 -17.34
CA VAL A 511 -22.84 8.07 -16.50
C VAL A 511 -21.51 8.30 -17.25
N PHE A 512 -20.92 7.26 -17.82
CA PHE A 512 -19.73 7.37 -18.65
C PHE A 512 -19.95 8.32 -19.84
N ALA A 513 -21.04 8.15 -20.59
CA ALA A 513 -21.35 8.99 -21.75
C ALA A 513 -21.47 10.47 -21.35
N TRP A 514 -22.07 10.74 -20.19
CA TRP A 514 -22.18 12.11 -19.65
C TRP A 514 -20.80 12.72 -19.39
N PHE A 515 -19.91 12.04 -18.67
CA PHE A 515 -18.55 12.53 -18.40
C PHE A 515 -17.72 12.66 -19.67
N LEU A 516 -17.88 11.73 -20.66
CA LEU A 516 -17.23 11.83 -21.96
C LEU A 516 -17.65 13.11 -22.71
N VAL A 517 -18.95 13.38 -22.82
CA VAL A 517 -19.48 14.56 -23.51
C VAL A 517 -19.03 15.84 -22.81
N VAL A 518 -19.21 15.94 -21.49
CA VAL A 518 -18.80 17.13 -20.72
C VAL A 518 -17.30 17.34 -20.81
N GLY A 519 -16.50 16.28 -20.73
CA GLY A 519 -15.04 16.30 -20.88
C GLY A 519 -14.62 16.84 -22.26
N VAL A 520 -15.20 16.33 -23.35
CA VAL A 520 -14.93 16.82 -24.72
C VAL A 520 -15.31 18.30 -24.87
N LEU A 521 -16.49 18.72 -24.38
CA LEU A 521 -16.94 20.10 -24.44
C LEU A 521 -16.01 21.05 -23.66
N LEU A 522 -15.61 20.63 -22.44
CA LEU A 522 -14.70 21.42 -21.61
C LEU A 522 -13.32 21.54 -22.27
N MET A 523 -12.76 20.43 -22.80
CA MET A 523 -11.49 20.48 -23.54
C MET A 523 -11.53 21.38 -24.75
N ARG A 524 -12.62 21.35 -25.52
CA ARG A 524 -12.84 22.28 -26.68
C ARG A 524 -12.84 23.70 -26.22
N ARG A 525 -13.54 24.05 -25.14
CA ARG A 525 -13.59 25.43 -24.61
C ARG A 525 -12.22 25.88 -24.07
N VAL A 526 -11.51 25.02 -23.34
CA VAL A 526 -10.16 25.31 -22.78
C VAL A 526 -9.14 25.54 -23.92
N SER A 527 -9.26 24.85 -25.05
CA SER A 527 -8.36 24.99 -26.20
C SER A 527 -8.64 26.23 -27.06
N GLN A 528 -9.75 26.98 -26.86
CA GLN A 528 -10.07 28.21 -27.62
C GLN A 528 -9.14 29.36 -27.19
N ARG A 529 -8.71 30.21 -28.15
CA ARG A 529 -7.93 31.42 -27.84
C ARG A 529 -8.80 32.45 -27.11
N PRO A 530 -8.30 33.14 -26.08
CA PRO A 530 -8.92 34.39 -25.68
C PRO A 530 -8.81 35.37 -26.86
N SER A 531 -9.90 36.05 -27.16
CA SER A 531 -9.90 37.19 -28.09
C SER A 531 -8.84 38.20 -27.63
N ASN A 532 -8.01 38.61 -28.57
CA ASN A 532 -6.88 39.52 -28.33
C ASN A 532 -7.41 40.93 -28.02
N ASN A 533 -7.70 41.24 -26.75
CA ASN A 533 -7.77 42.61 -26.28
C ASN A 533 -6.67 42.78 -25.23
N GLY A 534 -5.59 43.41 -25.67
CA GLY A 534 -4.34 43.57 -24.97
C GLY A 534 -4.50 44.32 -23.67
N ASN A 535 -4.31 43.58 -22.56
CA ASN A 535 -3.68 44.10 -21.34
C ASN A 535 -3.23 42.93 -20.52
N ALA A 536 -1.91 42.74 -20.37
CA ALA A 536 -1.25 41.63 -19.74
C ALA A 536 -1.41 41.57 -18.20
N TYR A 537 -2.18 42.46 -17.62
CA TYR A 537 -2.32 42.60 -16.15
C TYR A 537 -3.74 42.39 -15.62
N GLN A 538 -4.72 42.05 -16.49
CA GLN A 538 -6.07 41.75 -15.99
C GLN A 538 -6.16 40.34 -15.45
N LEU A 539 -6.77 40.18 -14.27
CA LEU A 539 -7.20 38.89 -13.72
C LEU A 539 -8.04 38.19 -14.82
N PRO A 540 -7.83 36.89 -15.03
CA PRO A 540 -8.61 36.15 -16.03
C PRO A 540 -10.09 36.27 -15.69
N SER A 541 -10.88 36.81 -16.65
CA SER A 541 -12.33 36.91 -16.50
C SER A 541 -12.97 35.54 -16.29
N LEU A 542 -14.06 35.52 -15.53
CA LEU A 542 -14.94 34.35 -15.41
C LEU A 542 -15.31 33.89 -16.84
N GLY A 543 -14.90 32.66 -17.23
CA GLY A 543 -15.08 32.12 -18.58
C GLY A 543 -13.84 32.15 -19.48
N SER A 544 -12.69 32.71 -19.01
CA SER A 544 -11.42 32.55 -19.74
C SER A 544 -10.96 31.09 -19.81
N PRO A 545 -10.33 30.67 -20.92
CA PRO A 545 -9.82 29.29 -21.06
C PRO A 545 -8.89 28.85 -19.92
N ALA A 546 -8.13 29.79 -19.36
CA ALA A 546 -7.25 29.51 -18.21
C ALA A 546 -8.04 29.24 -16.91
N MET A 547 -9.17 29.90 -16.72
CA MET A 547 -10.06 29.69 -15.57
C MET A 547 -10.90 28.42 -15.78
N LEU A 548 -11.41 28.17 -16.97
CA LEU A 548 -12.14 26.96 -17.31
C LEU A 548 -11.31 25.71 -17.13
N ALA A 549 -9.98 25.79 -17.28
CA ALA A 549 -9.09 24.63 -17.05
C ALA A 549 -9.14 24.13 -15.60
N TYR A 550 -9.46 24.98 -14.60
CA TYR A 550 -9.60 24.55 -13.20
C TYR A 550 -10.85 23.69 -12.96
N PHE A 551 -11.79 23.64 -13.89
CA PHE A 551 -12.89 22.68 -13.83
C PHE A 551 -12.46 21.25 -14.22
N LEU A 552 -11.30 21.05 -14.87
CA LEU A 552 -10.79 19.71 -15.21
C LEU A 552 -10.52 18.86 -13.97
N PRO A 553 -9.71 19.29 -12.98
CA PRO A 553 -9.51 18.48 -11.76
C PRO A 553 -10.80 18.30 -10.95
N VAL A 554 -11.74 19.25 -10.99
CA VAL A 554 -13.05 19.11 -10.33
C VAL A 554 -13.87 18.03 -11.02
N LEU A 555 -13.93 18.05 -12.36
CA LEU A 555 -14.69 17.07 -13.14
C LEU A 555 -14.13 15.66 -12.94
N VAL A 556 -12.78 15.50 -12.92
CA VAL A 556 -12.12 14.22 -12.61
C VAL A 556 -12.45 13.77 -11.17
N ALA A 557 -12.43 14.68 -10.18
CA ALA A 557 -12.78 14.34 -8.80
C ALA A 557 -14.24 13.86 -8.68
N VAL A 558 -15.18 14.57 -9.31
CA VAL A 558 -16.61 14.21 -9.29
C VAL A 558 -16.83 12.85 -9.96
N GLU A 559 -16.19 12.60 -11.11
CA GLU A 559 -16.27 11.32 -11.81
C GLU A 559 -15.83 10.16 -10.91
N LEU A 560 -14.63 10.28 -10.31
CA LEU A 560 -14.06 9.23 -9.45
C LEU A 560 -14.85 9.07 -8.14
N PHE A 561 -15.42 10.14 -7.58
CA PHE A 561 -16.29 10.05 -6.40
C PHE A 561 -17.61 9.33 -6.73
N VAL A 562 -18.19 9.59 -7.89
CA VAL A 562 -19.40 8.88 -8.34
C VAL A 562 -19.13 7.39 -8.55
N ALA A 563 -17.93 7.03 -9.06
CA ALA A 563 -17.55 5.63 -9.27
C ALA A 563 -17.29 4.89 -7.95
N ASP A 564 -16.50 5.49 -7.04
CA ASP A 564 -15.80 4.70 -6.01
C ASP A 564 -16.15 5.09 -4.56
N MET A 565 -16.76 6.25 -4.30
CA MET A 565 -16.99 6.73 -2.92
C MET A 565 -17.89 5.81 -2.09
N ARG A 566 -18.79 5.05 -2.75
CA ARG A 566 -19.70 4.10 -2.10
C ARG A 566 -19.08 2.73 -1.86
N PHE A 567 -17.95 2.42 -2.50
CA PHE A 567 -17.31 1.10 -2.43
C PHE A 567 -16.79 0.78 -1.02
N ASN A 568 -16.35 1.79 -0.27
CA ASN A 568 -15.85 1.64 1.09
C ASN A 568 -16.90 2.18 2.10
N PRO A 569 -17.85 1.36 2.56
CA PRO A 569 -18.87 1.79 3.52
C PRO A 569 -18.22 2.21 4.84
N GLN A 570 -18.73 3.31 5.40
CA GLN A 570 -18.28 3.83 6.69
C GLN A 570 -19.35 3.50 7.71
N LEU A 571 -19.08 2.54 8.60
CA LEU A 571 -20.03 1.86 9.48
C LEU A 571 -19.93 2.32 10.94
N ASP A 572 -20.86 1.87 11.78
CA ASP A 572 -20.86 2.14 13.20
C ASP A 572 -19.74 1.38 13.91
N ALA A 573 -19.04 2.08 14.80
CA ALA A 573 -17.95 1.50 15.57
C ALA A 573 -18.38 0.39 16.54
N GLU A 574 -19.65 0.36 16.90
CA GLU A 574 -20.25 -0.62 17.79
C GLU A 574 -20.40 -2.00 17.13
N MET A 575 -20.44 -2.07 15.80
CA MET A 575 -20.49 -3.34 15.06
C MET A 575 -19.17 -4.13 15.13
N VAL A 576 -18.07 -3.49 15.53
CA VAL A 576 -16.74 -4.11 15.53
C VAL A 576 -16.56 -4.95 16.80
N TYR A 577 -16.65 -6.28 16.68
CA TYR A 577 -16.35 -7.27 17.73
C TYR A 577 -17.07 -7.00 19.04
N PHE A 578 -18.40 -6.90 19.02
CA PHE A 578 -19.18 -6.78 20.24
C PHE A 578 -19.26 -8.10 21.01
N ASP A 579 -19.37 -8.02 22.34
CA ASP A 579 -19.42 -9.18 23.22
C ASP A 579 -20.72 -9.98 23.06
N THR A 580 -20.58 -11.31 23.10
CA THR A 580 -21.70 -12.25 23.06
C THR A 580 -21.60 -13.24 24.26
N PRO A 581 -22.67 -13.96 24.59
CA PRO A 581 -22.61 -14.95 25.69
C PRO A 581 -21.48 -15.98 25.51
N SER A 582 -21.28 -16.51 24.31
CA SER A 582 -20.21 -17.49 24.03
C SER A 582 -18.82 -16.88 24.15
N THR A 583 -18.63 -15.64 23.69
CA THR A 583 -17.32 -14.98 23.79
C THR A 583 -16.96 -14.67 25.23
N ARG A 584 -17.92 -14.22 26.04
CA ARG A 584 -17.74 -13.99 27.48
C ARG A 584 -17.38 -15.27 28.21
N TYR A 585 -18.13 -16.37 27.98
CA TYR A 585 -17.84 -17.68 28.59
C TYR A 585 -16.39 -18.12 28.35
N LEU A 586 -15.90 -17.97 27.10
CA LEU A 586 -14.52 -18.35 26.76
C LEU A 586 -13.49 -17.41 27.43
N GLN A 587 -13.78 -16.12 27.57
CA GLN A 587 -12.88 -15.15 28.20
C GLN A 587 -12.85 -15.24 29.73
N GLU A 588 -13.90 -15.75 30.35
CA GLU A 588 -14.00 -15.98 31.79
C GLU A 588 -13.21 -17.23 32.27
N ASP A 589 -12.80 -18.12 31.35
CA ASP A 589 -11.95 -19.26 31.69
C ASP A 589 -10.50 -18.79 31.94
N PRO A 590 -10.01 -18.84 33.19
CA PRO A 590 -8.66 -18.36 33.52
C PRO A 590 -7.54 -19.27 33.02
N SER A 591 -7.86 -20.48 32.56
CA SER A 591 -6.85 -21.41 32.07
C SER A 591 -6.36 -20.99 30.69
N MET A 592 -5.11 -21.32 30.39
CA MET A 592 -4.58 -21.12 29.06
C MET A 592 -4.89 -22.33 28.18
N PHE A 593 -5.63 -22.10 27.12
CA PHE A 593 -6.10 -23.14 26.19
C PHE A 593 -6.11 -22.64 24.75
N ARG A 594 -6.25 -23.55 23.82
CA ARG A 594 -6.56 -23.25 22.43
C ARG A 594 -7.95 -23.75 22.08
N VAL A 595 -8.53 -23.09 21.10
CA VAL A 595 -9.82 -23.47 20.53
C VAL A 595 -9.67 -23.98 19.10
N LEU A 596 -10.69 -24.72 18.67
CA LEU A 596 -10.88 -25.18 17.31
C LEU A 596 -12.27 -24.75 16.84
N GLY A 597 -12.38 -23.95 15.79
CA GLY A 597 -13.64 -23.60 15.13
C GLY A 597 -14.03 -24.65 14.08
N ILE A 598 -15.28 -25.11 14.08
CA ILE A 598 -15.82 -26.03 13.07
C ILE A 598 -16.95 -25.32 12.31
N GLY A 599 -17.06 -25.58 11.00
CA GLY A 599 -18.16 -25.08 10.18
C GLY A 599 -18.19 -25.76 8.81
N THR A 600 -19.33 -25.67 8.14
CA THR A 600 -19.58 -26.33 6.84
C THR A 600 -19.61 -25.39 5.63
N SER A 601 -19.75 -24.08 5.87
CA SER A 601 -19.82 -23.09 4.80
C SER A 601 -19.32 -21.72 5.30
N PHE A 602 -18.98 -20.83 4.38
CA PHE A 602 -18.47 -19.48 4.67
C PHE A 602 -19.36 -18.65 5.62
N LEU A 603 -20.69 -18.85 5.59
CA LEU A 603 -21.65 -18.13 6.45
C LEU A 603 -21.99 -18.88 7.76
N ASN A 604 -21.54 -20.13 7.90
CA ASN A 604 -21.76 -20.95 9.10
C ASN A 604 -20.44 -21.41 9.70
N TRP A 605 -19.51 -20.49 9.81
CA TRP A 605 -18.15 -20.76 10.28
C TRP A 605 -17.67 -19.57 11.10
N LEU A 606 -16.94 -19.84 12.19
CA LEU A 606 -16.21 -18.82 12.92
C LEU A 606 -14.91 -18.51 12.16
N PRO A 607 -14.77 -17.33 11.59
CA PRO A 607 -13.57 -17.01 10.79
C PRO A 607 -12.32 -17.07 11.67
N SER A 608 -11.28 -17.75 11.18
CA SER A 608 -9.98 -17.80 11.87
C SER A 608 -9.44 -16.40 12.13
N ASN A 609 -8.62 -16.25 13.17
CA ASN A 609 -8.06 -15.00 13.71
C ASN A 609 -9.09 -14.06 14.36
N THR A 610 -10.39 -14.27 14.25
CA THR A 610 -11.39 -13.38 14.88
C THR A 610 -11.30 -13.44 16.40
N LEU A 611 -11.02 -14.61 16.95
CA LEU A 611 -10.84 -14.84 18.39
C LEU A 611 -9.59 -14.17 18.96
N MET A 612 -8.60 -13.87 18.12
CA MET A 612 -7.43 -13.06 18.49
C MET A 612 -7.83 -11.69 19.01
N SER A 613 -8.90 -11.08 18.47
CA SER A 613 -9.45 -9.80 18.97
C SER A 613 -9.99 -9.87 20.40
N LEU A 614 -10.29 -11.09 20.88
CA LEU A 614 -10.79 -11.40 22.22
C LEU A 614 -9.70 -11.93 23.15
N GLY A 615 -8.44 -11.98 22.68
CA GLY A 615 -7.30 -12.52 23.46
C GLY A 615 -7.22 -14.04 23.48
N LEU A 616 -8.06 -14.75 22.72
CA LEU A 616 -8.07 -16.21 22.68
C LEU A 616 -7.07 -16.77 21.68
N GLU A 617 -6.59 -18.00 21.93
CA GLU A 617 -5.66 -18.72 21.07
C GLU A 617 -6.38 -19.80 20.27
N GLU A 618 -6.03 -19.94 18.98
CA GLU A 618 -6.61 -20.94 18.10
C GLU A 618 -5.53 -21.75 17.35
N ILE A 619 -5.87 -22.97 16.98
CA ILE A 619 -4.98 -23.82 16.17
C ILE A 619 -5.08 -23.48 14.68
N GLN A 620 -6.16 -22.86 14.26
CA GLN A 620 -6.39 -22.36 12.92
C GLN A 620 -5.75 -20.98 12.74
N GLY A 621 -5.81 -20.48 11.54
CA GLY A 621 -5.32 -19.14 11.23
C GLY A 621 -5.58 -18.78 9.78
N SER A 622 -5.55 -17.48 9.49
CA SER A 622 -5.63 -16.94 8.15
C SER A 622 -4.47 -15.97 7.95
N ASP A 623 -3.50 -16.37 7.12
CA ASP A 623 -2.35 -15.56 6.72
C ASP A 623 -1.91 -15.97 5.32
N SER A 624 -1.25 -15.04 4.66
CA SER A 624 -0.66 -15.30 3.35
C SER A 624 0.56 -16.22 3.39
N LEU A 625 1.24 -16.32 4.54
CA LEU A 625 2.41 -17.16 4.79
C LEU A 625 2.24 -17.93 6.11
N TRP A 626 2.40 -19.24 6.05
CA TRP A 626 2.42 -20.12 7.23
C TRP A 626 3.35 -21.31 6.98
N THR A 627 3.87 -21.90 8.06
CA THR A 627 4.94 -22.89 7.96
C THR A 627 4.44 -24.20 7.34
N ARG A 628 5.25 -24.78 6.45
CA ARG A 628 4.94 -26.04 5.77
C ARG A 628 4.77 -27.19 6.75
N ASN A 629 5.62 -27.24 7.78
CA ASN A 629 5.60 -28.30 8.77
C ASN A 629 4.28 -28.28 9.55
N TYR A 630 3.84 -27.10 10.00
CA TYR A 630 2.57 -26.97 10.69
C TYR A 630 1.39 -27.30 9.77
N ALA A 631 1.47 -26.88 8.49
CA ALA A 631 0.47 -27.25 7.48
C ALA A 631 0.37 -28.77 7.30
N GLY A 632 1.52 -29.46 7.23
CA GLY A 632 1.57 -30.92 7.16
C GLY A 632 0.94 -31.57 8.39
N TYR A 633 1.30 -31.09 9.60
CA TYR A 633 0.72 -31.61 10.83
C TYR A 633 -0.81 -31.46 10.87
N LEU A 634 -1.33 -30.29 10.52
CA LEU A 634 -2.79 -30.07 10.46
C LEU A 634 -3.46 -30.94 9.41
N ASN A 635 -2.81 -31.17 8.25
CA ASN A 635 -3.35 -32.05 7.21
C ASN A 635 -3.37 -33.53 7.66
N ASP A 636 -2.42 -33.97 8.49
CA ASP A 636 -2.44 -35.29 9.12
C ASP A 636 -3.52 -35.39 10.19
N VAL A 637 -3.80 -34.29 10.90
CA VAL A 637 -4.89 -34.22 11.87
C VAL A 637 -6.24 -34.30 11.15
N GLN A 638 -6.36 -33.63 10.01
CA GLN A 638 -7.53 -33.68 9.16
C GLN A 638 -7.19 -33.34 7.69
N PRO A 639 -7.26 -34.29 6.76
CA PRO A 639 -6.99 -34.07 5.35
C PRO A 639 -7.89 -33.01 4.72
N GLY A 640 -7.26 -32.08 4.00
CA GLY A 640 -7.94 -30.98 3.29
C GLY A 640 -8.28 -29.76 4.11
N ALA A 641 -7.87 -29.73 5.40
CA ALA A 641 -8.13 -28.57 6.25
C ALA A 641 -6.86 -27.77 6.56
N PRO A 642 -6.79 -26.49 6.18
CA PRO A 642 -6.37 -25.55 7.20
C PRO A 642 -7.31 -24.38 7.42
N THR A 643 -8.25 -24.10 6.52
CA THR A 643 -9.02 -22.86 6.57
C THR A 643 -10.54 -23.02 6.53
N PHE A 644 -11.08 -24.19 6.14
CA PHE A 644 -12.50 -24.36 5.93
C PHE A 644 -13.00 -25.74 6.39
N GLY A 645 -13.96 -25.76 7.32
CA GLY A 645 -14.82 -26.87 7.66
C GLY A 645 -14.15 -28.16 8.12
N TRP A 646 -14.34 -28.52 9.37
CA TRP A 646 -13.92 -29.80 9.92
C TRP A 646 -15.01 -30.82 9.81
N ASN A 647 -14.65 -32.05 9.38
CA ASN A 647 -15.51 -33.22 9.51
C ASN A 647 -15.57 -33.66 10.97
N SER A 648 -16.57 -34.42 11.34
CA SER A 648 -16.90 -34.86 12.67
C SER A 648 -15.87 -35.80 13.34
N GLN A 649 -14.82 -36.25 12.65
CA GLN A 649 -13.80 -37.15 13.20
C GLN A 649 -12.62 -36.35 13.71
N LEU A 650 -12.56 -36.08 15.01
CA LEU A 650 -11.47 -35.35 15.63
C LEU A 650 -10.28 -36.30 15.95
N SER A 651 -9.11 -35.96 15.44
CA SER A 651 -7.89 -36.69 15.71
C SER A 651 -7.43 -36.54 17.18
N PRO A 652 -6.94 -37.61 17.83
CA PRO A 652 -6.27 -37.54 19.15
C PRO A 652 -5.04 -36.60 19.16
N ARG A 653 -4.42 -36.32 18.01
CA ARG A 653 -3.31 -35.37 17.87
C ARG A 653 -3.67 -33.93 18.25
N LEU A 654 -4.95 -33.59 18.36
CA LEU A 654 -5.41 -32.31 18.91
C LEU A 654 -5.01 -32.12 20.39
N ASP A 655 -4.77 -33.21 21.11
CA ASP A 655 -4.30 -33.14 22.50
C ASP A 655 -2.91 -32.49 22.59
N ASP A 656 -2.00 -32.82 21.65
CA ASP A 656 -0.68 -32.20 21.55
C ASP A 656 -0.73 -30.68 21.29
N LEU A 657 -1.84 -30.17 20.70
CA LEU A 657 -2.10 -28.76 20.44
C LEU A 657 -2.75 -28.05 21.62
N ASN A 658 -3.04 -28.73 22.76
CA ASN A 658 -3.72 -28.12 23.91
C ASN A 658 -5.13 -27.59 23.57
N VAL A 659 -5.89 -28.25 22.67
CA VAL A 659 -7.24 -27.84 22.32
C VAL A 659 -8.21 -28.26 23.43
N LYS A 660 -8.73 -27.29 24.18
CA LYS A 660 -9.70 -27.49 25.26
C LYS A 660 -11.14 -27.43 24.75
N TYR A 661 -11.43 -26.46 23.89
CA TYR A 661 -12.77 -26.21 23.38
C TYR A 661 -12.86 -26.39 21.86
N VAL A 662 -13.98 -27.00 21.45
CA VAL A 662 -14.40 -27.07 20.05
C VAL A 662 -15.66 -26.22 19.89
N LEU A 663 -15.64 -25.30 18.93
CA LEU A 663 -16.68 -24.33 18.69
C LEU A 663 -17.41 -24.67 17.38
N ALA A 664 -18.73 -24.78 17.44
CA ALA A 664 -19.56 -25.08 16.27
C ALA A 664 -20.71 -24.06 16.16
N PRO A 665 -21.26 -23.82 14.96
CA PRO A 665 -22.47 -23.02 14.78
C PRO A 665 -23.68 -23.57 15.57
N PRO A 666 -24.65 -22.71 15.95
CA PRO A 666 -25.80 -23.10 16.78
C PRO A 666 -26.60 -24.30 16.26
N ASN A 667 -26.75 -24.43 14.95
CA ASN A 667 -27.59 -25.45 14.31
C ASN A 667 -26.81 -26.66 13.80
N MET A 668 -25.51 -26.76 14.15
CA MET A 668 -24.65 -27.86 13.69
C MET A 668 -24.54 -28.93 14.77
N GLY A 669 -25.21 -30.05 14.57
CA GLY A 669 -24.97 -31.28 15.35
C GLY A 669 -23.66 -31.94 14.93
N LEU A 670 -22.84 -32.32 15.90
CA LEU A 670 -21.60 -33.08 15.68
C LEU A 670 -21.80 -34.49 16.21
N GLU A 671 -21.73 -35.49 15.32
CA GLU A 671 -21.87 -36.90 15.68
C GLU A 671 -20.65 -37.72 15.22
N PRO A 672 -19.93 -38.39 16.11
CA PRO A 672 -20.05 -38.28 17.57
C PRO A 672 -19.63 -36.91 18.07
N PRO A 673 -20.16 -36.45 19.24
CA PRO A 673 -19.77 -35.16 19.78
C PRO A 673 -18.29 -35.13 20.16
N PRO A 674 -17.56 -34.01 19.95
CA PRO A 674 -16.13 -33.93 20.23
C PRO A 674 -15.78 -33.88 21.72
N GLY A 675 -16.77 -33.85 22.58
CA GLY A 675 -16.68 -33.81 24.03
C GLY A 675 -18.01 -33.45 24.67
N GLU A 676 -18.03 -32.99 25.91
CA GLU A 676 -19.19 -32.53 26.66
C GLU A 676 -19.70 -31.19 26.10
N LEU A 677 -20.98 -31.12 25.74
CA LEU A 677 -21.61 -29.84 25.36
C LEU A 677 -21.82 -28.99 26.62
N ILE A 678 -21.10 -27.85 26.69
CA ILE A 678 -21.12 -26.96 27.84
C ILE A 678 -22.07 -25.77 27.64
N LEU A 679 -22.12 -25.26 26.41
CA LEU A 679 -22.98 -24.15 26.04
C LEU A 679 -23.65 -24.45 24.69
N ASP A 680 -24.99 -24.31 24.67
CA ASP A 680 -25.79 -24.36 23.43
C ASP A 680 -26.49 -23.00 23.26
N GLY A 681 -25.84 -22.10 22.53
CA GLY A 681 -26.29 -20.71 22.38
C GLY A 681 -25.95 -20.14 20.99
N ASP A 682 -25.41 -18.93 20.97
CA ASP A 682 -24.86 -18.26 19.79
C ASP A 682 -23.68 -19.00 19.15
N LEU A 683 -22.99 -19.84 19.95
CA LEU A 683 -22.14 -20.95 19.51
C LEU A 683 -22.47 -22.20 20.34
N ARG A 684 -22.22 -23.39 19.78
CA ARG A 684 -22.09 -24.62 20.55
C ARG A 684 -20.67 -24.78 21.00
N ILE A 685 -20.44 -24.83 22.33
CA ILE A 685 -19.14 -25.01 22.93
C ILE A 685 -19.04 -26.41 23.52
N TYR A 686 -18.16 -27.23 22.96
CA TYR A 686 -17.85 -28.56 23.44
C TYR A 686 -16.53 -28.55 24.18
N ARG A 687 -16.46 -29.09 25.43
CA ARG A 687 -15.22 -29.29 26.19
C ARG A 687 -14.65 -30.66 25.92
N ARG A 688 -13.40 -30.72 25.44
CA ARG A 688 -12.70 -31.99 25.18
C ARG A 688 -12.27 -32.64 26.51
N PRO A 689 -12.27 -33.97 26.62
CA PRO A 689 -12.05 -34.66 27.87
C PRO A 689 -10.60 -34.59 28.41
N HIS A 690 -9.60 -34.66 27.54
CA HIS A 690 -8.20 -34.84 27.93
C HIS A 690 -7.20 -34.04 27.10
N PRO A 691 -7.28 -32.68 27.06
CA PRO A 691 -6.26 -31.89 26.38
C PRO A 691 -4.93 -31.99 27.16
N LYS A 692 -3.81 -32.22 26.47
CA LYS A 692 -2.50 -32.16 27.11
C LYS A 692 -2.21 -30.73 27.60
N PRO A 693 -1.53 -30.56 28.74
CA PRO A 693 -1.10 -29.23 29.19
C PRO A 693 -0.19 -28.55 28.17
N ARG A 694 -0.17 -27.19 28.20
CA ARG A 694 0.70 -26.39 27.33
C ARG A 694 2.19 -26.66 27.60
N CYS A 695 2.54 -26.71 28.89
CA CYS A 695 3.87 -27.03 29.39
C CYS A 695 3.76 -28.24 30.34
N TYR A 696 4.58 -29.27 30.12
CA TYR A 696 4.59 -30.48 30.94
C TYR A 696 5.97 -31.15 30.91
N VAL A 697 6.22 -32.05 31.86
CA VAL A 697 7.44 -32.88 31.94
C VAL A 697 7.18 -34.31 31.44
N ASP A 698 8.22 -35.13 31.34
CA ASP A 698 8.17 -36.49 30.79
C ASP A 698 7.12 -37.41 31.43
N ASP A 699 6.83 -37.25 32.74
CA ASP A 699 5.78 -37.98 33.45
C ASP A 699 4.35 -37.50 33.16
N GLY A 700 4.18 -36.45 32.33
CA GLY A 700 2.90 -35.86 31.99
C GLY A 700 2.41 -34.79 32.98
N ARG A 701 3.14 -34.48 34.02
CA ARG A 701 2.81 -33.46 35.02
C ARG A 701 2.82 -32.08 34.37
N ALA A 702 1.70 -31.34 34.50
CA ALA A 702 1.58 -29.97 34.05
C ALA A 702 2.51 -29.05 34.84
N LEU A 703 3.14 -28.11 34.15
CA LEU A 703 3.94 -27.05 34.76
C LEU A 703 3.17 -25.73 34.69
N GLU A 704 3.32 -24.92 35.75
CA GLU A 704 2.81 -23.57 35.77
C GLU A 704 3.64 -22.69 34.86
N TYR A 705 2.97 -21.81 34.06
CA TYR A 705 3.66 -20.90 33.15
C TYR A 705 2.90 -19.60 32.98
N HIS A 706 3.65 -18.56 32.66
CA HIS A 706 3.10 -17.21 32.42
C HIS A 706 3.77 -16.57 31.21
N TRP A 707 2.96 -16.03 30.31
CA TRP A 707 3.44 -15.13 29.30
C TRP A 707 3.79 -13.79 29.93
N LEU A 708 5.08 -13.45 30.00
CA LEU A 708 5.52 -12.11 30.42
C LEU A 708 5.22 -11.06 29.33
N ASN A 709 5.32 -11.49 28.10
CA ASN A 709 4.93 -10.76 26.89
C ASN A 709 4.92 -11.78 25.71
N PRO A 710 4.44 -11.41 24.51
CA PRO A 710 4.33 -12.35 23.38
C PRO A 710 5.64 -13.05 23.01
N ASN A 711 6.79 -12.46 23.33
CA ASN A 711 8.10 -12.99 22.99
C ASN A 711 8.74 -13.82 24.13
N HIS A 712 8.13 -13.86 25.31
CA HIS A 712 8.78 -14.39 26.51
C HIS A 712 7.77 -15.17 27.35
N LEU A 713 7.92 -16.48 27.38
CA LEU A 713 7.22 -17.42 28.25
C LEU A 713 8.13 -17.81 29.41
N ARG A 714 7.63 -17.71 30.64
CA ARG A 714 8.27 -18.19 31.86
C ARG A 714 7.54 -19.42 32.36
N VAL A 715 8.28 -20.51 32.61
CA VAL A 715 7.77 -21.76 33.15
C VAL A 715 8.35 -21.93 34.55
N GLN A 716 7.51 -22.23 35.54
CA GLN A 716 7.89 -22.59 36.90
C GLN A 716 7.96 -24.09 37.02
N ILE A 717 9.10 -24.63 37.48
CA ILE A 717 9.35 -26.06 37.51
C ILE A 717 8.97 -26.66 38.86
N GLY A 718 9.17 -25.86 39.94
CA GLY A 718 8.86 -26.26 41.31
C GLY A 718 9.82 -27.28 41.87
N GLU A 719 9.86 -27.46 43.19
CA GLU A 719 10.66 -28.44 43.89
C GLU A 719 10.24 -29.88 43.52
N GLY A 720 11.15 -30.72 43.04
CA GLY A 720 10.86 -32.11 42.92
C GLY A 720 11.39 -32.94 41.76
N SER A 721 12.26 -32.38 40.89
CA SER A 721 12.96 -33.25 39.96
C SER A 721 14.22 -33.82 40.60
N ALA A 722 14.15 -35.05 41.05
CA ALA A 722 15.29 -35.78 41.64
C ALA A 722 16.35 -36.17 40.59
N GLY A 723 16.08 -35.96 39.31
CA GLY A 723 16.96 -36.23 38.17
C GLY A 723 16.66 -35.31 36.99
N ASP A 724 17.48 -35.40 35.97
CA ASP A 724 17.24 -34.68 34.71
C ASP A 724 15.90 -35.12 34.11
N THR A 725 15.06 -34.15 33.70
CA THR A 725 13.79 -34.39 33.01
C THR A 725 13.67 -33.47 31.80
N ALA A 726 12.76 -33.77 30.90
CA ALA A 726 12.52 -32.89 29.76
C ALA A 726 11.27 -32.05 29.98
N LEU A 727 11.42 -30.72 29.78
CA LEU A 727 10.31 -29.80 29.59
C LEU A 727 9.76 -29.97 28.16
N HIS A 728 8.48 -30.24 28.04
CA HIS A 728 7.74 -30.22 26.77
C HIS A 728 6.86 -28.98 26.70
N TRP A 729 6.94 -28.32 25.59
CA TRP A 729 6.17 -27.08 25.33
C TRP A 729 5.43 -27.19 24.02
N SER A 730 4.09 -27.15 24.08
CA SER A 730 3.20 -27.19 22.92
C SER A 730 3.14 -25.82 22.24
N ASN A 731 3.80 -25.70 21.08
CA ASN A 731 3.85 -24.49 20.27
C ASN A 731 4.35 -24.84 18.86
N ALA A 732 3.84 -24.14 17.83
CA ALA A 732 4.34 -24.34 16.48
C ALA A 732 5.86 -24.09 16.41
N CYS A 733 6.60 -25.03 15.84
CA CYS A 733 8.04 -24.94 15.77
C CYS A 733 8.49 -23.92 14.71
N TYR A 734 9.28 -22.95 15.14
CA TYR A 734 9.87 -21.92 14.28
C TYR A 734 11.27 -21.54 14.79
N PRO A 735 12.23 -21.21 13.91
CA PRO A 735 13.56 -20.77 14.33
C PRO A 735 13.52 -19.46 15.11
N GLY A 736 14.38 -19.34 16.11
CA GLY A 736 14.52 -18.10 16.89
C GLY A 736 14.14 -18.23 18.36
N TRP A 737 13.54 -19.34 18.76
CA TRP A 737 13.30 -19.63 20.16
C TRP A 737 14.60 -20.06 20.88
N GLN A 738 14.80 -19.57 22.09
CA GLN A 738 15.91 -19.86 22.99
C GLN A 738 15.36 -20.18 24.35
N VAL A 739 15.99 -21.12 25.06
CA VAL A 739 15.63 -21.49 26.44
C VAL A 739 16.77 -21.15 27.40
N TRP A 740 16.41 -20.67 28.56
CA TRP A 740 17.31 -20.34 29.65
C TRP A 740 16.77 -21.02 30.91
N VAL A 741 17.52 -22.00 31.48
CA VAL A 741 17.17 -22.72 32.70
C VAL A 741 18.02 -22.12 33.82
N ASP A 742 17.38 -21.55 34.85
CA ASP A 742 18.02 -20.85 35.97
C ASP A 742 19.11 -19.85 35.53
N GLY A 743 18.84 -19.12 34.40
CA GLY A 743 19.78 -18.15 33.84
C GLY A 743 20.88 -18.70 32.96
N GLN A 744 21.00 -20.03 32.85
CA GLN A 744 21.95 -20.69 31.95
C GLN A 744 21.28 -21.06 30.63
N ARG A 745 21.99 -20.84 29.51
CA ARG A 745 21.45 -21.17 28.20
C ARG A 745 21.32 -22.68 28.01
N GLY A 746 20.09 -23.14 27.85
CA GLY A 746 19.75 -24.54 27.54
C GLY A 746 19.70 -24.79 26.01
N ASN A 747 19.48 -26.05 25.67
CA ASN A 747 19.31 -26.51 24.30
C ASN A 747 17.83 -26.86 24.06
N LEU A 748 17.16 -26.10 23.18
CA LEU A 748 15.79 -26.36 22.78
C LEU A 748 15.80 -27.22 21.51
N ARG A 749 15.11 -28.35 21.53
CA ARG A 749 14.97 -29.27 20.39
C ARG A 749 13.50 -29.41 20.00
N SER A 750 13.23 -29.57 18.71
CA SER A 750 11.89 -29.93 18.23
C SER A 750 11.71 -31.44 18.39
N ARG A 751 10.71 -31.86 19.19
CA ARG A 751 10.29 -33.26 19.31
C ARG A 751 9.33 -33.64 18.17
N SER A 752 8.48 -32.67 17.77
CA SER A 752 7.59 -32.79 16.63
C SER A 752 7.40 -31.37 16.02
N GLU A 753 6.54 -31.23 15.02
CA GLU A 753 6.19 -29.97 14.38
C GLU A 753 5.51 -28.97 15.34
N VAL A 754 4.93 -29.47 16.44
CA VAL A 754 4.12 -28.70 17.40
C VAL A 754 4.55 -28.84 18.85
N VAL A 755 5.63 -29.58 19.15
CA VAL A 755 6.18 -29.76 20.50
C VAL A 755 7.68 -29.55 20.49
N GLN A 756 8.12 -28.56 21.27
CA GLN A 756 9.52 -28.29 21.54
C GLN A 756 9.92 -28.87 22.93
N THR A 757 11.16 -29.28 23.08
CA THR A 757 11.65 -29.92 24.28
C THR A 757 12.96 -29.31 24.73
N ALA A 758 13.11 -29.07 26.03
CA ALA A 758 14.34 -28.64 26.67
C ALA A 758 14.68 -29.52 27.82
N VAL A 759 15.97 -29.84 28.01
CA VAL A 759 16.44 -30.59 29.19
C VAL A 759 16.43 -29.66 30.40
N LEU A 760 15.84 -30.13 31.48
CA LEU A 760 15.84 -29.49 32.78
C LEU A 760 16.79 -30.26 33.68
N PRO A 761 17.94 -29.70 34.10
CA PRO A 761 18.81 -30.31 35.10
C PRO A 761 18.09 -30.56 36.43
N ALA A 762 18.54 -31.56 37.20
CA ALA A 762 17.99 -31.80 38.51
C ALA A 762 18.07 -30.55 39.41
N GLY A 763 16.97 -30.25 40.09
CA GLY A 763 16.86 -29.10 40.98
C GLY A 763 16.66 -27.75 40.27
N SER A 764 16.29 -27.76 38.97
CA SER A 764 15.93 -26.50 38.27
C SER A 764 14.64 -25.90 38.80
N ASP A 765 14.64 -24.59 39.04
CA ASP A 765 13.47 -23.83 39.54
C ASP A 765 12.62 -23.24 38.46
N ARG A 766 13.24 -22.72 37.37
CA ARG A 766 12.52 -22.03 36.30
C ARG A 766 13.17 -22.20 34.93
N ALA A 767 12.35 -22.10 33.90
CA ALA A 767 12.82 -21.96 32.52
C ALA A 767 12.19 -20.70 31.85
N ASP A 768 13.04 -19.89 31.28
CA ASP A 768 12.64 -18.73 30.47
C ASP A 768 12.80 -19.08 28.98
N ILE A 769 11.72 -19.06 28.21
CA ILE A 769 11.69 -19.37 26.77
C ILE A 769 11.46 -18.06 26.02
N VAL A 770 12.44 -17.62 25.21
CA VAL A 770 12.46 -16.29 24.58
C VAL A 770 12.56 -16.41 23.07
N PHE A 771 11.70 -15.67 22.37
CA PHE A 771 11.71 -15.58 20.91
C PHE A 771 12.49 -14.35 20.44
N TYR A 772 13.59 -14.55 19.75
CA TYR A 772 14.38 -13.47 19.16
C TYR A 772 15.17 -13.96 17.94
N PRO A 773 14.56 -14.01 16.74
CA PRO A 773 15.17 -14.59 15.54
C PRO A 773 16.36 -13.77 15.03
N THR A 774 17.31 -14.46 14.40
CA THR A 774 18.54 -13.85 13.86
C THR A 774 18.26 -12.86 12.72
N SER A 775 17.23 -13.13 11.91
CA SER A 775 16.78 -12.22 10.83
C SER A 775 16.39 -10.84 11.35
N VAL A 776 15.74 -10.78 12.52
CA VAL A 776 15.37 -9.51 13.18
C VAL A 776 16.62 -8.78 13.68
N LYS A 777 17.55 -9.52 14.34
CA LYS A 777 18.83 -8.93 14.82
C LYS A 777 19.60 -8.28 13.69
N LEU A 778 19.78 -9.02 12.59
CA LEU A 778 20.46 -8.53 11.40
C LEU A 778 19.71 -7.34 10.78
N GLY A 779 18.38 -7.42 10.70
CA GLY A 779 17.53 -6.34 10.17
C GLY A 779 17.70 -5.04 10.94
N ILE A 780 17.63 -5.09 12.27
CA ILE A 780 17.82 -3.92 13.14
C ILE A 780 19.25 -3.36 12.99
N PHE A 781 20.25 -4.24 12.94
CA PHE A 781 21.64 -3.81 12.72
C PHE A 781 21.79 -3.02 11.40
N LEU A 782 21.25 -3.54 10.29
CA LEU A 782 21.27 -2.85 8.99
C LEU A 782 20.51 -1.52 9.04
N MET A 783 19.36 -1.47 9.72
CA MET A 783 18.61 -0.22 9.90
C MET A 783 19.40 0.81 10.68
N CYS A 784 20.15 0.41 11.72
CA CYS A 784 21.06 1.31 12.45
C CYS A 784 22.20 1.83 11.57
N LEU A 785 22.75 0.99 10.68
CA LEU A 785 23.73 1.44 9.68
C LEU A 785 23.14 2.48 8.74
N ALA A 786 21.91 2.27 8.24
CA ALA A 786 21.22 3.25 7.40
C ALA A 786 21.01 4.57 8.15
N ALA A 787 20.59 4.53 9.42
CA ALA A 787 20.43 5.72 10.24
C ALA A 787 21.76 6.48 10.37
N GLY A 788 22.90 5.79 10.55
CA GLY A 788 24.24 6.36 10.51
C GLY A 788 24.58 7.02 9.17
N MET A 789 24.27 6.38 8.04
CA MET A 789 24.47 6.92 6.69
C MET A 789 23.66 8.19 6.45
N VAL A 790 22.39 8.20 6.86
CA VAL A 790 21.49 9.37 6.77
C VAL A 790 22.02 10.50 7.65
N SER A 791 22.39 10.23 8.89
CA SER A 791 22.96 11.21 9.84
C SER A 791 24.26 11.83 9.32
N ALA A 792 25.15 11.02 8.75
CA ALA A 792 26.39 11.50 8.13
C ALA A 792 26.12 12.42 6.93
N SER A 793 25.10 12.08 6.12
CA SER A 793 24.66 12.90 4.97
C SER A 793 24.08 14.24 5.42
N LEU A 794 23.26 14.26 6.47
CA LEU A 794 22.70 15.47 7.08
C LEU A 794 23.79 16.36 7.68
N ALA A 795 24.76 15.79 8.41
CA ALA A 795 25.89 16.52 8.99
C ALA A 795 26.76 17.20 7.91
N ARG A 796 27.03 16.47 6.80
CA ARG A 796 27.72 17.05 5.63
C ARG A 796 26.91 18.19 5.00
N GLY A 797 25.60 18.03 4.91
CA GLY A 797 24.66 19.06 4.42
C GLY A 797 24.71 20.33 5.25
N TRP A 798 24.77 20.19 6.55
CA TRP A 798 24.80 21.29 7.51
C TRP A 798 26.15 22.07 7.49
N ARG A 799 27.28 21.36 7.49
CA ARG A 799 28.62 21.95 7.34
C ARG A 799 28.74 22.73 6.02
N GLY A 800 28.21 22.18 4.91
CA GLY A 800 28.21 22.88 3.63
C GLY A 800 27.33 24.16 3.62
N ARG A 801 26.27 24.24 4.43
CA ARG A 801 25.47 25.47 4.61
C ARG A 801 26.25 26.55 5.42
N LEU A 802 26.89 26.13 6.49
CA LEU A 802 27.66 27.05 7.32
C LEU A 802 28.81 27.69 6.52
N SER A 803 29.56 26.90 5.74
CA SER A 803 30.65 27.43 4.90
C SER A 803 30.13 28.41 3.83
N SER A 804 28.95 28.16 3.22
CA SER A 804 28.37 29.06 2.22
C SER A 804 27.86 30.39 2.84
N ILE A 805 27.28 30.34 4.04
CA ILE A 805 26.87 31.56 4.78
C ILE A 805 28.08 32.39 5.15
N THR A 806 29.17 31.77 5.62
CA THR A 806 30.42 32.44 5.97
C THR A 806 31.05 33.09 4.73
N GLN A 807 31.10 32.40 3.58
CA GLN A 807 31.60 32.95 2.33
C GLN A 807 30.75 34.13 1.82
N GLN A 808 29.41 34.04 1.91
CA GLN A 808 28.50 35.15 1.53
C GLN A 808 28.64 36.35 2.46
N SER A 809 28.85 36.12 3.75
CA SER A 809 29.14 37.19 4.72
C SER A 809 30.44 37.88 4.42
N ILE A 810 31.53 37.15 4.12
CA ILE A 810 32.85 37.68 3.74
C ILE A 810 32.73 38.46 2.41
N ALA A 811 32.05 37.94 1.41
CA ALA A 811 31.84 38.59 0.11
C ALA A 811 31.03 39.91 0.25
N ARG A 812 30.00 39.95 1.13
CA ARG A 812 29.24 41.17 1.43
C ARG A 812 30.10 42.22 2.19
N SER A 813 30.97 41.78 3.11
CA SER A 813 31.86 42.68 3.83
C SER A 813 32.96 43.27 2.92
N THR A 814 33.49 42.45 1.99
CA THR A 814 34.47 42.92 0.99
C THR A 814 33.84 43.86 -0.07
N SER A 815 32.59 43.63 -0.48
CA SER A 815 31.90 44.52 -1.39
C SER A 815 31.50 45.84 -0.72
N ARG A 816 31.13 45.84 0.55
CA ARG A 816 30.93 47.09 1.35
C ARG A 816 32.25 47.90 1.52
N ARG A 817 33.35 47.22 1.80
CA ARG A 817 34.66 47.90 1.89
C ARG A 817 35.10 48.54 0.55
N ARG A 818 34.82 47.85 -0.59
CA ARG A 818 35.10 48.41 -1.92
C ARG A 818 34.19 49.59 -2.28
N MET A 819 32.90 49.60 -1.86
CA MET A 819 32.03 50.75 -2.03
C MET A 819 32.46 51.96 -1.21
N VAL A 820 32.87 51.76 0.05
CA VAL A 820 33.36 52.86 0.91
C VAL A 820 34.65 53.45 0.35
N SER A 821 35.57 52.62 -0.16
CA SER A 821 36.82 53.13 -0.78
C SER A 821 36.62 53.77 -2.17
N ALA A 822 35.49 53.60 -2.84
CA ALA A 822 35.13 54.22 -4.12
C ALA A 822 34.40 55.57 -3.92
N THR A 823 33.85 55.80 -2.71
CA THR A 823 33.23 57.11 -2.34
C THR A 823 34.18 58.06 -1.69
N GLU A 824 35.39 57.61 -1.30
CA GLU A 824 36.46 58.45 -0.74
C GLU A 824 37.48 58.89 -1.81
N ARG A 825 37.32 58.53 -3.09
CA ARG A 825 38.04 59.06 -4.25
C ARG A 825 37.04 59.83 -5.14
#